data_f4f7504afbb1d5a371708133d8a683e2
#
_entry.id   f4f7504afbb1d5a371708133d8a683e2
#
_cell.length_a   1.000
_cell.length_b   1.000
_cell.length_c   1.000
_cell.angle_alpha   90.00
_cell.angle_beta   90.00
_cell.angle_gamma   90.00
#
_symmetry.space_group_name_H-M   'P 1'
#
loop_
_entity.id
_entity.type
_entity.pdbx_description
1 polymer ?
#
loop_
_entity_poly.entity_id
_entity_poly.type
_entity_poly.pdbx_seq_one_letter_code
_entity_poly.pdbx_strand_id
1 'polypeptide(L)'
;MSQLPIEAVMPELLTAVKNQHQVILKAAPGAGKSTYFPLQLLLNHSVARKIVMLEPRRLAARNIARYLAEQLGEHVGQRVGYRVRGEAKVSSATQLEIVTEGIMTRMIQTDPELDGVDLLIFDEFHERSIHADIALAFSLEVQEALRDDLKLVVMSATLDQQALQSLLPEASYIESEGRSFDVAMRYQPLGVNEHLPTSMAKTIESLMNKESGSLLAFLPGVGAIKQVEERLSHLADDIDVCPLYGQLSFADQQKAITPAEQGKRKVVLATNIAETSLTIEGIRLVVDSGLERIARFDLKNGLTRLEQTRIAQSSAIQRAGRAGRIEEGICVRLYSENQFKQQPLVPQPEILHSDLASLVMELAFWGASDIHDLKWLDVPANASLEQAKQLLVSLGLLTEKGQLTSEGKQAHELGVEPRAAAMLIKAQSYSDKMLNAALAAVALIEEPERNVTNIAYSLHRWLVGTHPKKSMLFKRAQSLAYKLDTVFDLKGVDEDALPLVLSLAFPDRIAQQRTNQFGRFTLANGHGAECRQEDMLGGCEYLVAVDLMRSHSNSSQIHSACELDVNILRTTFDTLFSSEEVVDWDEKRGRLIAERQTKLGLLVVEREPLPSPGKEKMTQALLTYVRRQGLQSLNWTPAAESLLARVRCAVEWLPEQSWPMFDEVSLLDSLEEWLEPYMTSVSSVKDLSKINLVEALNARLGWPLNQQLDEWLPEHYQLPTGSKKRIRYQYGHEPILSVRMQEVFGESGSPTVALGRKRLVLELLSPAQRPLQVTSDLAAFWNGSYKDVQKEMKGRYPKHVWPDDPANHVATTKTKRQLNND
;
A
#
# COMPACT_ATOMS: atom_id res chain seq x y z
N MET A 1 40.76 19.68 29.40
CA MET A 1 39.70 19.35 28.44
C MET A 1 39.95 17.95 27.95
N SER A 2 38.98 17.04 28.03
CA SER A 2 39.13 15.70 27.47
C SER A 2 39.19 15.82 25.96
N GLN A 3 40.23 15.24 25.36
CA GLN A 3 40.45 15.26 23.90
C GLN A 3 39.27 14.53 23.19
N LEU A 4 38.60 15.19 22.24
CA LEU A 4 37.49 14.58 21.51
C LEU A 4 38.05 13.47 20.58
N PRO A 5 37.33 12.34 20.41
CA PRO A 5 37.80 11.25 19.57
C PRO A 5 38.14 11.64 18.13
N ILE A 6 37.36 12.56 17.55
CA ILE A 6 37.57 13.04 16.17
C ILE A 6 38.90 13.82 16.01
N GLU A 7 39.49 14.32 17.10
CA GLU A 7 40.76 15.07 17.03
C GLU A 7 41.92 14.20 16.48
N ALA A 8 41.88 12.89 16.75
CA ALA A 8 42.91 11.96 16.27
C ALA A 8 42.94 11.83 14.74
N VAL A 9 41.76 11.90 14.09
CA VAL A 9 41.63 11.79 12.61
C VAL A 9 41.50 13.15 11.93
N MET A 10 41.52 14.26 12.67
CA MET A 10 41.27 15.60 12.13
C MET A 10 42.27 16.01 11.04
N PRO A 11 43.61 15.77 11.17
CA PRO A 11 44.56 16.13 10.11
C PRO A 11 44.29 15.39 8.80
N GLU A 12 43.95 14.10 8.89
CA GLU A 12 43.58 13.28 7.73
C GLU A 12 42.28 13.78 7.10
N LEU A 13 41.27 14.08 7.93
CA LEU A 13 39.94 14.56 7.48
C LEU A 13 40.07 15.92 6.77
N LEU A 14 40.81 16.88 7.31
CA LEU A 14 41.05 18.19 6.68
C LEU A 14 41.80 18.02 5.36
N THR A 15 42.77 17.10 5.30
CA THR A 15 43.53 16.80 4.08
C THR A 15 42.60 16.15 3.03
N ALA A 16 41.73 15.22 3.42
CA ALA A 16 40.78 14.60 2.52
C ALA A 16 39.79 15.61 1.94
N VAL A 17 39.20 16.48 2.78
CA VAL A 17 38.27 17.54 2.33
C VAL A 17 38.98 18.52 1.37
N LYS A 18 40.26 18.80 1.56
CA LYS A 18 41.01 19.66 0.66
C LYS A 18 41.24 19.03 -0.70
N ASN A 19 41.60 17.75 -0.74
CA ASN A 19 42.13 17.09 -1.94
C ASN A 19 41.10 16.19 -2.67
N GLN A 20 40.02 15.83 -2.03
CA GLN A 20 38.99 14.93 -2.55
C GLN A 20 37.64 15.65 -2.73
N HIS A 21 36.85 15.19 -3.70
CA HIS A 21 35.50 15.73 -3.93
C HIS A 21 34.45 15.09 -3.03
N GLN A 22 34.71 13.87 -2.56
CA GLN A 22 33.80 13.12 -1.72
C GLN A 22 34.51 12.50 -0.53
N VAL A 23 33.93 12.65 0.66
CA VAL A 23 34.45 12.09 1.92
C VAL A 23 33.33 11.44 2.71
N ILE A 24 33.58 10.24 3.22
CA ILE A 24 32.68 9.53 4.15
C ILE A 24 33.34 9.54 5.51
N LEU A 25 32.69 10.16 6.50
CA LEU A 25 33.16 10.18 7.89
C LEU A 25 32.26 9.30 8.76
N LYS A 26 32.78 8.19 9.24
CA LYS A 26 32.13 7.39 10.27
C LYS A 26 32.68 7.80 11.64
N ALA A 27 31.81 8.26 12.53
CA ALA A 27 32.19 8.65 13.89
C ALA A 27 31.04 8.40 14.85
N ALA A 28 31.36 7.85 16.02
CA ALA A 28 30.41 7.58 17.07
C ALA A 28 29.68 8.86 17.54
N PRO A 29 28.42 8.76 18.06
CA PRO A 29 27.76 9.89 18.66
C PRO A 29 28.59 10.49 19.81
N GLY A 30 28.73 11.83 19.80
CA GLY A 30 29.57 12.54 20.78
C GLY A 30 31.05 12.61 20.46
N ALA A 31 31.52 12.04 19.33
CA ALA A 31 32.92 12.17 18.88
C ALA A 31 33.33 13.59 18.48
N GLY A 32 32.38 14.51 18.30
CA GLY A 32 32.64 15.88 17.85
C GLY A 32 32.39 16.12 16.35
N LYS A 33 31.79 15.15 15.62
CA LYS A 33 31.55 15.25 14.18
C LYS A 33 30.71 16.48 13.78
N SER A 34 29.62 16.76 14.52
CA SER A 34 28.69 17.85 14.22
C SER A 34 29.13 19.22 14.74
N THR A 35 30.16 19.27 15.58
CA THR A 35 30.64 20.50 16.25
C THR A 35 32.10 20.80 15.98
N TYR A 36 32.99 19.91 16.41
CA TYR A 36 34.44 20.16 16.30
C TYR A 36 34.89 20.15 14.84
N PHE A 37 34.44 19.23 14.01
CA PHE A 37 34.85 19.16 12.60
C PHE A 37 34.44 20.41 11.79
N PRO A 38 33.15 20.87 11.79
CA PRO A 38 32.79 22.11 11.12
C PRO A 38 33.55 23.35 11.67
N LEU A 39 33.82 23.39 12.97
CA LEU A 39 34.61 24.45 13.57
C LEU A 39 36.04 24.47 13.03
N GLN A 40 36.68 23.30 12.93
CA GLN A 40 38.04 23.19 12.38
C GLN A 40 38.11 23.56 10.90
N LEU A 41 37.06 23.25 10.10
CA LEU A 41 36.96 23.71 8.71
C LEU A 41 37.00 25.24 8.59
N LEU A 42 36.30 25.95 9.50
CA LEU A 42 36.27 27.41 9.56
C LEU A 42 37.61 27.99 10.02
N LEU A 43 38.20 27.43 11.09
CA LEU A 43 39.44 27.94 11.69
C LEU A 43 40.68 27.73 10.80
N ASN A 44 40.73 26.61 10.05
CA ASN A 44 41.84 26.29 9.17
C ASN A 44 41.64 26.82 7.73
N HIS A 45 40.58 27.60 7.47
CA HIS A 45 40.25 28.08 6.11
C HIS A 45 40.31 26.99 5.06
N SER A 46 39.84 25.81 5.40
CA SER A 46 39.92 24.61 4.56
C SER A 46 39.00 24.69 3.34
N VAL A 47 38.09 25.65 3.34
CA VAL A 47 37.10 25.91 2.29
C VAL A 47 37.13 27.42 2.03
N ALA A 48 37.16 27.81 0.74
CA ALA A 48 37.31 29.20 0.35
C ALA A 48 36.05 30.04 0.48
N ARG A 49 34.91 29.43 0.28
CA ARG A 49 33.60 30.11 0.28
C ARG A 49 32.72 29.56 1.41
N LYS A 50 31.50 29.19 1.11
CA LYS A 50 30.50 28.79 2.08
C LYS A 50 30.41 27.28 2.26
N ILE A 51 30.17 26.87 3.48
CA ILE A 51 29.84 25.50 3.89
C ILE A 51 28.34 25.45 4.21
N VAL A 52 27.60 24.51 3.64
CA VAL A 52 26.21 24.22 4.01
C VAL A 52 26.16 22.83 4.67
N MET A 53 25.64 22.79 5.89
CA MET A 53 25.55 21.56 6.68
C MET A 53 24.10 21.19 6.92
N LEU A 54 23.71 20.04 6.44
CA LEU A 54 22.38 19.46 6.68
C LEU A 54 22.34 18.82 8.07
N GLU A 55 21.35 19.21 8.86
CA GLU A 55 21.02 18.64 10.16
C GLU A 55 19.51 18.29 10.19
N PRO A 56 19.09 17.02 10.40
CA PRO A 56 17.69 16.63 10.23
C PRO A 56 16.73 17.33 11.23
N ARG A 57 17.23 17.77 12.38
CA ARG A 57 16.37 18.26 13.47
C ARG A 57 16.53 19.75 13.73
N ARG A 58 15.42 20.51 13.66
CA ARG A 58 15.41 21.98 13.90
C ARG A 58 16.09 22.41 15.21
N LEU A 59 15.84 21.65 16.29
CA LEU A 59 16.41 21.98 17.62
C LEU A 59 17.93 21.78 17.61
N ALA A 60 18.40 20.69 17.01
CA ALA A 60 19.82 20.40 16.89
C ALA A 60 20.51 21.45 16.01
N ALA A 61 19.95 21.79 14.85
CA ALA A 61 20.51 22.83 13.97
C ALA A 61 20.71 24.17 14.71
N ARG A 62 19.70 24.62 15.48
CA ARG A 62 19.81 25.85 16.30
C ARG A 62 20.90 25.75 17.39
N ASN A 63 20.93 24.64 18.10
CA ASN A 63 21.86 24.44 19.21
C ASN A 63 23.31 24.32 18.72
N ILE A 64 23.53 23.59 17.61
CA ILE A 64 24.85 23.49 16.98
C ILE A 64 25.29 24.88 16.51
N ALA A 65 24.43 25.62 15.81
CA ALA A 65 24.76 26.97 15.35
C ALA A 65 25.12 27.92 16.51
N ARG A 66 24.37 27.86 17.63
CA ARG A 66 24.63 28.66 18.83
C ARG A 66 25.97 28.27 19.45
N TYR A 67 26.19 26.97 19.66
CA TYR A 67 27.41 26.44 20.23
C TYR A 67 28.66 26.85 19.42
N LEU A 68 28.62 26.71 18.10
CA LEU A 68 29.74 27.05 17.21
C LEU A 68 30.01 28.56 17.20
N ALA A 69 28.95 29.38 17.16
CA ALA A 69 29.10 30.84 17.27
C ALA A 69 29.74 31.25 18.61
N GLU A 70 29.32 30.67 19.75
CA GLU A 70 29.90 30.89 21.04
C GLU A 70 31.38 30.49 21.12
N GLN A 71 31.78 29.35 20.48
CA GLN A 71 33.19 28.94 20.40
C GLN A 71 34.04 29.94 19.60
N LEU A 72 33.43 30.64 18.65
CA LEU A 72 34.11 31.70 17.88
C LEU A 72 34.06 33.08 18.56
N GLY A 73 33.40 33.21 19.69
CA GLY A 73 33.14 34.48 20.39
C GLY A 73 32.19 35.42 19.60
N GLU A 74 31.26 34.85 18.85
CA GLU A 74 30.38 35.58 17.94
C GLU A 74 28.90 35.31 18.25
N HIS A 75 28.03 36.15 17.68
CA HIS A 75 26.59 35.90 17.67
C HIS A 75 26.18 35.07 16.46
N VAL A 76 25.13 34.24 16.62
CA VAL A 76 24.53 33.50 15.54
C VAL A 76 24.02 34.43 14.44
N GLY A 77 24.38 34.14 13.20
CA GLY A 77 24.09 34.94 12.01
C GLY A 77 25.32 35.74 11.51
N GLN A 78 26.45 35.70 12.24
CA GLN A 78 27.76 36.14 11.74
C GLN A 78 28.40 35.03 10.90
N ARG A 79 29.60 34.54 11.23
CA ARG A 79 30.25 33.46 10.45
C ARG A 79 29.46 32.13 10.51
N VAL A 80 28.74 31.87 11.61
CA VAL A 80 27.88 30.71 11.73
C VAL A 80 26.42 31.13 11.81
N GLY A 81 25.60 30.59 10.93
CA GLY A 81 24.18 30.84 10.90
C GLY A 81 23.37 29.55 10.75
N TYR A 82 22.05 29.67 10.80
CA TYR A 82 21.14 28.56 10.51
C TYR A 82 19.90 29.01 9.76
N ARG A 83 19.30 28.07 9.04
CA ARG A 83 18.00 28.24 8.38
C ARG A 83 17.16 27.00 8.60
N VAL A 84 16.03 27.19 9.25
CA VAL A 84 15.02 26.16 9.51
C VAL A 84 13.67 26.66 9.06
N ARG A 85 12.67 25.80 8.91
CA ARG A 85 11.33 26.19 8.48
C ARG A 85 10.76 27.31 9.35
N GLY A 86 10.50 28.47 8.76
CA GLY A 86 9.92 29.66 9.42
C GLY A 86 10.90 30.50 10.22
N GLU A 87 12.20 30.20 10.23
CA GLU A 87 13.21 30.97 10.94
C GLU A 87 14.56 30.89 10.26
N ALA A 88 15.22 32.03 10.07
CA ALA A 88 16.58 32.14 9.58
C ALA A 88 17.37 33.14 10.40
N LYS A 89 18.62 32.81 10.71
CA LYS A 89 19.63 33.71 11.29
C LYS A 89 20.92 33.56 10.49
N VAL A 90 21.00 34.28 9.38
CA VAL A 90 22.12 34.31 8.45
C VAL A 90 22.36 35.73 7.99
N SER A 91 23.57 36.02 7.52
CA SER A 91 23.94 37.30 6.89
C SER A 91 24.89 37.05 5.73
N SER A 92 25.31 38.08 5.05
CA SER A 92 26.32 38.02 3.99
C SER A 92 27.70 37.55 4.50
N ALA A 93 27.92 37.61 5.80
CA ALA A 93 29.18 37.15 6.44
C ALA A 93 29.12 35.65 6.83
N THR A 94 28.00 34.99 6.65
CA THR A 94 27.82 33.58 7.06
C THR A 94 28.62 32.64 6.16
N GLN A 95 29.61 31.98 6.75
CA GLN A 95 30.47 30.99 6.11
C GLN A 95 30.02 29.55 6.34
N LEU A 96 29.43 29.26 7.50
CA LEU A 96 28.81 27.98 7.79
C LEU A 96 27.32 28.20 8.03
N GLU A 97 26.49 27.63 7.16
CA GLU A 97 25.04 27.67 7.27
C GLU A 97 24.51 26.27 7.60
N ILE A 98 23.87 26.12 8.78
CA ILE A 98 23.26 24.87 9.19
C ILE A 98 21.81 24.89 8.80
N VAL A 99 21.38 23.92 7.98
CA VAL A 99 20.07 23.89 7.37
C VAL A 99 19.35 22.58 7.69
N THR A 100 18.03 22.63 7.77
CA THR A 100 17.23 21.39 7.80
C THR A 100 17.06 20.82 6.38
N GLU A 101 16.78 19.52 6.31
CA GLU A 101 16.74 18.72 5.08
C GLU A 101 15.93 19.36 3.95
N GLY A 102 14.67 19.71 4.18
CA GLY A 102 13.82 20.35 3.16
C GLY A 102 14.28 21.76 2.74
N ILE A 103 15.11 22.43 3.55
CA ILE A 103 15.76 23.70 3.16
C ILE A 103 16.90 23.40 2.21
N MET A 104 17.73 22.38 2.46
CA MET A 104 18.83 21.99 1.57
C MET A 104 18.31 21.59 0.19
N THR A 105 17.28 20.71 0.13
CA THR A 105 16.66 20.32 -1.14
C THR A 105 16.21 21.55 -1.93
N ARG A 106 15.51 22.48 -1.27
CA ARG A 106 15.06 23.72 -1.92
C ARG A 106 16.20 24.64 -2.36
N MET A 107 17.30 24.72 -1.59
CA MET A 107 18.48 25.49 -1.99
C MET A 107 19.06 24.94 -3.30
N ILE A 108 19.24 23.64 -3.39
CA ILE A 108 19.75 22.96 -4.60
C ILE A 108 18.80 23.20 -5.79
N GLN A 109 17.50 23.10 -5.58
CA GLN A 109 16.51 23.29 -6.66
C GLN A 109 16.39 24.75 -7.13
N THR A 110 16.55 25.72 -6.22
CA THR A 110 16.46 27.15 -6.54
C THR A 110 17.72 27.65 -7.24
N ASP A 111 18.86 27.12 -6.87
CA ASP A 111 20.17 27.42 -7.44
C ASP A 111 20.92 26.09 -7.65
N PRO A 112 20.72 25.41 -8.79
CA PRO A 112 21.40 24.15 -9.07
C PRO A 112 22.93 24.27 -9.18
N GLU A 113 23.45 25.44 -9.51
CA GLU A 113 24.89 25.69 -9.52
C GLU A 113 25.45 25.91 -8.11
N LEU A 114 24.61 26.12 -7.10
CA LEU A 114 24.98 26.40 -5.71
C LEU A 114 26.07 27.47 -5.63
N ASP A 115 25.84 28.62 -6.30
CA ASP A 115 26.84 29.68 -6.37
C ASP A 115 27.32 30.13 -4.98
N GLY A 116 28.61 30.24 -4.83
CA GLY A 116 29.23 30.59 -3.56
C GLY A 116 29.29 29.48 -2.52
N VAL A 117 28.84 28.26 -2.80
CA VAL A 117 28.95 27.07 -1.93
C VAL A 117 30.04 26.14 -2.44
N ASP A 118 31.00 25.80 -1.57
CA ASP A 118 32.10 24.90 -1.90
C ASP A 118 31.94 23.50 -1.30
N LEU A 119 31.20 23.41 -0.17
CA LEU A 119 31.09 22.17 0.59
C LEU A 119 29.67 21.94 1.12
N LEU A 120 29.13 20.78 0.84
CA LEU A 120 27.91 20.26 1.47
C LEU A 120 28.28 19.18 2.48
N ILE A 121 27.73 19.27 3.66
CA ILE A 121 27.89 18.28 4.76
C ILE A 121 26.54 17.68 5.07
N PHE A 122 26.43 16.37 4.98
CA PHE A 122 25.25 15.59 5.37
C PHE A 122 25.48 14.98 6.74
N ASP A 123 24.94 15.59 7.81
CA ASP A 123 25.09 15.04 9.15
C ASP A 123 23.94 14.08 9.49
N GLU A 124 24.22 13.17 10.40
CA GLU A 124 23.29 12.11 10.85
C GLU A 124 22.65 11.32 9.69
N PHE A 125 23.36 11.14 8.58
CA PHE A 125 22.82 10.51 7.36
C PHE A 125 22.28 9.09 7.58
N HIS A 126 22.68 8.43 8.67
CA HIS A 126 22.14 7.13 9.06
C HIS A 126 20.66 7.15 9.50
N GLU A 127 20.06 8.32 9.74
CA GLU A 127 18.62 8.45 9.98
C GLU A 127 17.81 8.15 8.71
N ARG A 128 18.42 8.24 7.51
CA ARG A 128 17.87 7.84 6.22
C ARG A 128 16.46 8.38 5.97
N SER A 129 16.26 9.67 6.21
CA SER A 129 15.03 10.35 5.82
C SER A 129 14.92 10.51 4.30
N ILE A 130 13.70 10.58 3.78
CA ILE A 130 13.45 10.82 2.34
C ILE A 130 14.14 12.10 1.87
N HIS A 131 14.08 13.18 2.68
CA HIS A 131 14.66 14.47 2.30
C HIS A 131 16.20 14.44 2.27
N ALA A 132 16.84 13.70 3.16
CA ALA A 132 18.29 13.52 3.12
C ALA A 132 18.71 12.72 1.88
N ASP A 133 17.98 11.66 1.56
CA ASP A 133 18.23 10.84 0.37
C ASP A 133 18.02 11.66 -0.92
N ILE A 134 16.97 12.48 -1.02
CA ILE A 134 16.74 13.40 -2.15
C ILE A 134 17.87 14.43 -2.27
N ALA A 135 18.23 15.08 -1.16
CA ALA A 135 19.25 16.11 -1.17
C ALA A 135 20.63 15.54 -1.61
N LEU A 136 20.96 14.31 -1.19
CA LEU A 136 22.17 13.64 -1.64
C LEU A 136 22.08 13.29 -3.13
N ALA A 137 20.97 12.73 -3.60
CA ALA A 137 20.79 12.36 -5.02
C ALA A 137 20.94 13.57 -5.94
N PHE A 138 20.29 14.71 -5.60
CA PHE A 138 20.44 15.97 -6.35
C PHE A 138 21.85 16.51 -6.26
N SER A 139 22.51 16.46 -5.10
CA SER A 139 23.88 16.93 -4.94
C SER A 139 24.88 16.14 -5.79
N LEU A 140 24.65 14.83 -5.94
CA LEU A 140 25.48 13.97 -6.79
C LEU A 140 25.33 14.32 -8.27
N GLU A 141 24.09 14.58 -8.71
CA GLU A 141 23.85 15.02 -10.10
C GLU A 141 24.44 16.40 -10.35
N VAL A 142 24.27 17.35 -9.41
CA VAL A 142 24.91 18.70 -9.50
C VAL A 142 26.43 18.57 -9.59
N GLN A 143 27.05 17.74 -8.77
CA GLN A 143 28.48 17.50 -8.77
C GLN A 143 28.95 16.91 -10.11
N GLU A 144 28.21 15.97 -10.67
CA GLU A 144 28.57 15.28 -11.91
C GLU A 144 28.33 16.16 -13.16
N ALA A 145 27.23 16.91 -13.18
CA ALA A 145 26.75 17.60 -14.37
C ALA A 145 27.12 19.11 -14.42
N LEU A 146 27.20 19.76 -13.25
CA LEU A 146 27.31 21.23 -13.18
C LEU A 146 28.53 21.72 -12.41
N ARG A 147 28.92 21.03 -11.35
CA ARG A 147 29.91 21.51 -10.37
C ARG A 147 30.89 20.40 -9.98
N ASP A 148 31.83 20.10 -10.84
CA ASP A 148 32.90 19.14 -10.59
C ASP A 148 33.84 19.54 -9.41
N ASP A 149 33.82 20.82 -9.02
CA ASP A 149 34.56 21.38 -7.88
C ASP A 149 33.81 21.25 -6.53
N LEU A 150 32.48 20.99 -6.55
CA LEU A 150 31.67 20.87 -5.33
C LEU A 150 32.15 19.69 -4.49
N LYS A 151 32.29 19.91 -3.19
CA LYS A 151 32.71 18.87 -2.24
C LYS A 151 31.52 18.36 -1.43
N LEU A 152 31.50 17.05 -1.19
CA LEU A 152 30.47 16.37 -0.41
C LEU A 152 31.11 15.63 0.75
N VAL A 153 30.61 15.84 1.96
CA VAL A 153 30.97 15.05 3.15
C VAL A 153 29.71 14.40 3.72
N VAL A 154 29.71 13.07 3.79
CA VAL A 154 28.62 12.31 4.40
C VAL A 154 29.07 11.80 5.76
N MET A 155 28.42 12.26 6.82
CA MET A 155 28.73 11.89 8.20
C MET A 155 27.70 10.92 8.77
N SER A 156 28.18 9.88 9.41
CA SER A 156 27.32 8.83 9.96
C SER A 156 27.91 8.17 11.19
N ALA A 157 27.04 7.67 12.05
CA ALA A 157 27.44 6.83 13.20
C ALA A 157 27.44 5.32 12.88
N THR A 158 26.56 4.85 12.00
CA THR A 158 26.22 3.41 11.86
C THR A 158 25.78 3.02 10.45
N LEU A 159 26.31 3.64 9.38
CA LEU A 159 25.91 3.29 8.02
C LEU A 159 26.50 1.95 7.55
N ASP A 160 25.77 1.32 6.63
CA ASP A 160 26.31 0.28 5.77
C ASP A 160 27.42 0.90 4.89
N GLN A 161 28.65 0.66 5.29
CA GLN A 161 29.85 1.17 4.63
C GLN A 161 29.89 0.72 3.17
N GLN A 162 29.56 -0.54 2.89
CA GLN A 162 29.63 -1.10 1.54
C GLN A 162 28.63 -0.43 0.60
N ALA A 163 27.39 -0.23 1.06
CA ALA A 163 26.37 0.42 0.25
C ALA A 163 26.74 1.88 -0.06
N LEU A 164 27.25 2.63 0.95
CA LEU A 164 27.63 4.03 0.73
C LEU A 164 28.88 4.15 -0.13
N GLN A 165 29.88 3.28 0.03
CA GLN A 165 31.04 3.24 -0.84
C GLN A 165 30.70 2.79 -2.27
N SER A 166 29.66 1.97 -2.46
CA SER A 166 29.17 1.64 -3.80
C SER A 166 28.51 2.83 -4.48
N LEU A 167 27.80 3.68 -3.72
CA LEU A 167 27.22 4.93 -4.23
C LEU A 167 28.28 6.00 -4.49
N LEU A 168 29.31 6.08 -3.64
CA LEU A 168 30.40 7.04 -3.66
C LEU A 168 31.75 6.33 -3.80
N PRO A 169 32.06 5.75 -4.98
CA PRO A 169 33.24 4.86 -5.15
C PRO A 169 34.56 5.57 -5.02
N GLU A 170 34.61 6.89 -5.28
CA GLU A 170 35.82 7.72 -5.19
C GLU A 170 36.00 8.38 -3.82
N ALA A 171 35.02 8.17 -2.88
CA ALA A 171 35.08 8.82 -1.59
C ALA A 171 36.19 8.28 -0.69
N SER A 172 36.94 9.18 -0.07
CA SER A 172 37.84 8.83 1.04
C SER A 172 37.01 8.43 2.25
N TYR A 173 37.22 7.21 2.78
CA TYR A 173 36.58 6.71 3.98
C TYR A 173 37.48 6.95 5.19
N ILE A 174 36.97 7.67 6.20
CA ILE A 174 37.68 7.97 7.43
C ILE A 174 36.81 7.54 8.59
N GLU A 175 37.38 6.80 9.52
CA GLU A 175 36.70 6.31 10.72
C GLU A 175 37.36 6.87 11.99
N SER A 176 36.56 7.54 12.82
CA SER A 176 36.96 7.97 14.16
C SER A 176 36.47 6.94 15.17
N GLU A 177 37.40 6.24 15.80
CA GLU A 177 37.07 5.35 16.91
C GLU A 177 36.58 6.20 18.09
N GLY A 178 35.33 5.96 18.54
CA GLY A 178 34.77 6.67 19.66
C GLY A 178 35.41 6.25 20.99
N ARG A 179 35.75 7.22 21.84
CA ARG A 179 35.98 6.92 23.25
C ARG A 179 34.62 6.82 23.93
N SER A 180 34.14 5.63 24.16
CA SER A 180 33.05 5.35 25.08
C SER A 180 33.61 4.57 26.27
N PHE A 181 33.11 4.87 27.43
CA PHE A 181 33.34 4.02 28.60
C PHE A 181 32.58 2.69 28.42
N ASP A 182 33.05 1.65 29.07
CA ASP A 182 32.41 0.35 29.00
C ASP A 182 30.96 0.41 29.53
N VAL A 183 30.06 -0.25 28.82
CA VAL A 183 28.65 -0.37 29.19
C VAL A 183 28.35 -1.82 29.49
N ALA A 184 28.06 -2.11 30.76
CA ALA A 184 27.66 -3.46 31.20
C ALA A 184 26.27 -3.80 30.64
N MET A 185 26.22 -4.75 29.71
CA MET A 185 24.98 -5.19 29.07
C MET A 185 24.29 -6.25 29.91
N ARG A 186 23.02 -6.00 30.26
CA ARG A 186 22.16 -6.97 31.00
C ARG A 186 20.91 -7.26 30.18
N TYR A 187 20.57 -8.52 29.99
CA TYR A 187 19.37 -8.96 29.27
C TYR A 187 18.33 -9.48 30.25
N GLN A 188 17.15 -8.88 30.23
CA GLN A 188 16.02 -9.23 31.09
C GLN A 188 14.75 -9.33 30.24
N PRO A 189 14.58 -10.46 29.48
CA PRO A 189 13.44 -10.60 28.59
C PRO A 189 12.12 -10.62 29.35
N LEU A 190 11.11 -9.96 28.77
CA LEU A 190 9.75 -9.97 29.31
C LEU A 190 9.15 -11.37 29.23
N GLY A 191 8.44 -11.79 30.26
CA GLY A 191 7.63 -13.00 30.26
C GLY A 191 6.44 -12.88 29.29
N VAL A 192 5.89 -14.03 28.88
CA VAL A 192 4.82 -14.09 27.85
C VAL A 192 3.59 -13.24 28.20
N ASN A 193 3.29 -13.06 29.48
CA ASN A 193 2.14 -12.30 29.98
C ASN A 193 2.54 -11.01 30.71
N GLU A 194 3.80 -10.59 30.63
CA GLU A 194 4.24 -9.37 31.29
C GLU A 194 3.91 -8.12 30.45
N HIS A 195 3.36 -7.13 31.12
CA HIS A 195 3.02 -5.84 30.54
C HIS A 195 4.25 -4.91 30.52
N LEU A 196 4.69 -4.48 29.36
CA LEU A 196 5.91 -3.68 29.19
C LEU A 196 6.02 -2.49 30.16
N PRO A 197 5.02 -1.59 30.35
CA PRO A 197 5.14 -0.48 31.27
C PRO A 197 5.35 -0.91 32.71
N THR A 198 4.79 -2.04 33.13
CA THR A 198 4.96 -2.55 34.49
C THR A 198 6.37 -3.09 34.70
N SER A 199 6.88 -3.86 33.76
CA SER A 199 8.24 -4.42 33.85
C SER A 199 9.31 -3.32 33.70
N MET A 200 9.06 -2.33 32.83
CA MET A 200 9.91 -1.14 32.70
C MET A 200 10.02 -0.37 34.03
N ALA A 201 8.88 -0.05 34.69
CA ALA A 201 8.87 0.67 35.96
C ALA A 201 9.62 -0.12 37.06
N LYS A 202 9.37 -1.43 37.21
CA LYS A 202 10.08 -2.28 38.17
C LYS A 202 11.60 -2.31 37.92
N THR A 203 12.02 -2.37 36.65
CA THR A 203 13.45 -2.38 36.29
C THR A 203 14.08 -1.02 36.61
N ILE A 204 13.40 0.10 36.33
CA ILE A 204 13.83 1.46 36.69
C ILE A 204 13.99 1.58 38.21
N GLU A 205 12.97 1.20 38.96
CA GLU A 205 13.03 1.24 40.44
C GLU A 205 14.20 0.42 40.99
N SER A 206 14.40 -0.79 40.50
CA SER A 206 15.50 -1.67 40.90
C SER A 206 16.87 -1.06 40.61
N LEU A 207 17.04 -0.41 39.46
CA LEU A 207 18.30 0.26 39.09
C LEU A 207 18.52 1.51 39.92
N MET A 208 17.49 2.36 40.08
CA MET A 208 17.59 3.60 40.87
C MET A 208 17.93 3.33 42.35
N ASN A 209 17.50 2.16 42.88
CA ASN A 209 17.82 1.79 44.28
C ASN A 209 19.22 1.14 44.41
N LYS A 210 19.75 0.53 43.35
CA LYS A 210 21.02 -0.25 43.44
C LYS A 210 22.22 0.48 42.84
N GLU A 211 22.00 1.36 41.89
CA GLU A 211 23.05 2.00 41.11
C GLU A 211 22.98 3.51 41.27
N SER A 212 24.11 4.19 41.06
CA SER A 212 24.19 5.67 41.07
C SER A 212 24.00 6.24 39.66
N GLY A 213 23.76 7.55 39.56
CA GLY A 213 23.61 8.26 38.29
C GLY A 213 22.16 8.39 37.81
N SER A 214 21.92 9.19 36.80
CA SER A 214 20.62 9.36 36.16
C SER A 214 20.34 8.27 35.12
N LEU A 215 19.06 8.04 34.86
CA LEU A 215 18.57 6.94 34.01
C LEU A 215 17.83 7.48 32.78
N LEU A 216 18.06 6.84 31.61
CA LEU A 216 17.30 7.04 30.38
C LEU A 216 16.59 5.74 30.00
N ALA A 217 15.26 5.79 29.90
CA ALA A 217 14.42 4.67 29.50
C ALA A 217 13.84 4.89 28.10
N PHE A 218 14.07 3.94 27.18
CA PHE A 218 13.52 3.98 25.82
C PHE A 218 12.21 3.20 25.72
N LEU A 219 11.15 3.89 25.32
CA LEU A 219 9.77 3.40 25.24
C LEU A 219 9.21 3.60 23.83
N PRO A 220 8.30 2.71 23.37
CA PRO A 220 7.82 2.75 21.99
C PRO A 220 6.93 3.95 21.64
N GLY A 221 6.39 4.65 22.65
CA GLY A 221 5.51 5.81 22.40
C GLY A 221 4.93 6.44 23.64
N VAL A 222 4.23 7.57 23.44
CA VAL A 222 3.69 8.43 24.50
C VAL A 222 2.77 7.70 25.48
N GLY A 223 1.94 6.76 24.98
CA GLY A 223 1.05 5.97 25.84
C GLY A 223 1.83 5.11 26.84
N ALA A 224 2.92 4.48 26.42
CA ALA A 224 3.79 3.71 27.30
C ALA A 224 4.54 4.62 28.28
N ILE A 225 5.01 5.79 27.82
CA ILE A 225 5.67 6.80 28.70
C ILE A 225 4.75 7.22 29.83
N LYS A 226 3.50 7.62 29.54
CA LYS A 226 2.54 8.05 30.57
C LYS A 226 2.23 6.93 31.57
N GLN A 227 2.08 5.70 31.10
CA GLN A 227 1.83 4.56 32.00
C GLN A 227 3.01 4.23 32.90
N VAL A 228 4.25 4.43 32.43
CA VAL A 228 5.46 4.28 33.28
C VAL A 228 5.59 5.44 34.24
N GLU A 229 5.38 6.68 33.78
CA GLU A 229 5.40 7.89 34.59
C GLU A 229 4.43 7.79 35.80
N GLU A 230 3.19 7.37 35.54
CA GLU A 230 2.17 7.14 36.57
C GLU A 230 2.64 6.12 37.62
N ARG A 231 3.26 5.01 37.18
CA ARG A 231 3.78 3.96 38.06
C ARG A 231 4.99 4.36 38.85
N LEU A 232 5.74 5.37 38.41
CA LEU A 232 6.92 5.90 39.07
C LEU A 232 6.62 7.12 39.97
N SER A 233 5.34 7.53 40.09
CA SER A 233 4.93 8.71 40.89
C SER A 233 5.27 8.64 42.38
N HIS A 234 5.61 7.46 42.89
CA HIS A 234 5.98 7.20 44.26
C HIS A 234 7.50 7.19 44.53
N LEU A 235 8.33 7.44 43.49
CA LEU A 235 9.77 7.54 43.69
C LEU A 235 10.12 8.64 44.66
N ALA A 236 11.29 8.52 45.26
CA ALA A 236 11.78 9.47 46.26
C ALA A 236 11.86 10.92 45.72
N ASP A 237 11.71 11.91 46.60
CA ASP A 237 11.68 13.34 46.23
C ASP A 237 13.00 13.86 45.60
N ASP A 238 14.09 13.10 45.71
CA ASP A 238 15.38 13.38 45.07
C ASP A 238 15.48 12.84 43.63
N ILE A 239 14.43 12.17 43.11
CA ILE A 239 14.38 11.60 41.75
C ILE A 239 13.31 12.30 40.92
N ASP A 240 13.74 13.10 39.93
CA ASP A 240 12.85 13.77 38.99
C ASP A 240 12.51 12.84 37.81
N VAL A 241 11.24 12.49 37.64
CA VAL A 241 10.76 11.75 36.47
C VAL A 241 10.40 12.76 35.37
N CYS A 242 11.06 12.66 34.21
CA CYS A 242 10.94 13.61 33.10
C CYS A 242 10.55 12.89 31.83
N PRO A 243 9.32 13.03 31.31
CA PRO A 243 8.98 12.56 29.98
C PRO A 243 9.71 13.34 28.87
N LEU A 244 10.08 12.67 27.76
CA LEU A 244 10.74 13.28 26.62
C LEU A 244 10.22 12.71 25.30
N TYR A 245 9.40 13.49 24.60
CA TYR A 245 8.89 13.15 23.26
C TYR A 245 8.58 14.42 22.46
N GLY A 246 8.52 14.31 21.13
CA GLY A 246 8.49 15.46 20.23
C GLY A 246 7.32 16.44 20.40
N GLN A 247 6.20 16.00 20.97
CA GLN A 247 5.01 16.84 21.16
C GLN A 247 5.00 17.65 22.50
N LEU A 248 6.02 17.51 23.32
CA LEU A 248 6.14 18.29 24.55
C LEU A 248 6.42 19.76 24.26
N SER A 249 6.09 20.63 25.21
CA SER A 249 6.50 22.03 25.17
C SER A 249 8.04 22.16 25.19
N PHE A 250 8.56 23.24 24.60
CA PHE A 250 10.01 23.48 24.63
C PHE A 250 10.58 23.48 26.07
N ALA A 251 9.84 24.06 27.01
CA ALA A 251 10.25 24.11 28.42
C ALA A 251 10.36 22.69 29.03
N ASP A 252 9.38 21.82 28.78
CA ASP A 252 9.40 20.44 29.27
C ASP A 252 10.52 19.62 28.63
N GLN A 253 10.74 19.76 27.29
CA GLN A 253 11.87 19.13 26.62
C GLN A 253 13.21 19.62 27.21
N GLN A 254 13.35 20.92 27.47
CA GLN A 254 14.56 21.50 28.03
C GLN A 254 14.79 20.98 29.44
N LYS A 255 13.74 20.86 30.29
CA LYS A 255 13.81 20.25 31.62
C LYS A 255 14.34 18.81 31.56
N ALA A 256 13.93 18.00 30.59
CA ALA A 256 14.42 16.64 30.46
C ALA A 256 15.90 16.55 30.00
N ILE A 257 16.36 17.50 29.17
CA ILE A 257 17.71 17.51 28.59
C ILE A 257 18.77 18.07 29.53
N THR A 258 18.46 19.17 30.29
CA THR A 258 19.42 19.80 31.21
C THR A 258 19.84 18.82 32.32
N PRO A 259 21.07 18.95 32.86
CA PRO A 259 21.49 18.13 34.00
C PRO A 259 20.53 18.18 35.19
N ALA A 260 20.55 17.15 36.01
CA ALA A 260 19.80 17.15 37.27
C ALA A 260 20.36 18.24 38.21
N GLU A 261 19.48 18.81 39.05
CA GLU A 261 19.91 19.72 40.10
C GLU A 261 20.92 19.04 41.07
N GLN A 262 21.78 19.82 41.70
CA GLN A 262 22.78 19.30 42.59
C GLN A 262 22.14 18.52 43.74
N GLY A 263 22.52 17.26 43.91
CA GLY A 263 21.95 16.35 44.91
C GLY A 263 20.71 15.57 44.45
N LYS A 264 20.23 15.81 43.22
CA LYS A 264 19.10 15.09 42.61
C LYS A 264 19.54 14.15 41.47
N ARG A 265 18.71 13.23 41.15
CA ARG A 265 18.86 12.29 40.03
C ARG A 265 17.65 12.40 39.11
N LYS A 266 17.82 11.99 37.84
CA LYS A 266 16.72 12.00 36.85
C LYS A 266 16.43 10.61 36.32
N VAL A 267 15.16 10.38 36.05
CA VAL A 267 14.66 9.30 35.19
C VAL A 267 14.02 9.95 33.96
N VAL A 268 14.66 9.86 32.83
CA VAL A 268 14.13 10.40 31.57
C VAL A 268 13.42 9.25 30.81
N LEU A 269 12.12 9.43 30.57
CA LEU A 269 11.29 8.49 29.83
C LEU A 269 11.15 8.98 28.39
N ALA A 270 11.83 8.36 27.43
CA ALA A 270 11.96 8.89 26.08
C ALA A 270 11.48 7.90 25.00
N THR A 271 11.08 8.45 23.85
CA THR A 271 11.00 7.71 22.60
C THR A 271 12.37 7.70 21.90
N ASN A 272 12.45 7.29 20.63
CA ASN A 272 13.66 7.36 19.82
C ASN A 272 14.24 8.79 19.66
N ILE A 273 13.53 9.85 20.08
CA ILE A 273 14.04 11.24 20.07
C ILE A 273 15.36 11.40 20.86
N ALA A 274 15.57 10.56 21.87
CA ALA A 274 16.79 10.58 22.70
C ALA A 274 17.89 9.62 22.14
N GLU A 275 17.67 8.97 20.99
CA GLU A 275 18.60 7.97 20.44
C GLU A 275 19.82 8.63 19.78
N THR A 276 19.63 9.71 19.00
CA THR A 276 20.69 10.33 18.20
C THR A 276 21.00 11.78 18.60
N SER A 277 20.30 12.74 18.10
CA SER A 277 20.68 14.18 18.05
C SER A 277 20.60 14.94 19.38
N LEU A 278 20.07 14.37 20.48
CA LEU A 278 19.98 15.05 21.78
C LEU A 278 21.00 14.50 22.76
N THR A 279 21.85 15.36 23.31
CA THR A 279 22.72 15.00 24.43
C THR A 279 22.00 15.27 25.73
N ILE A 280 21.74 14.23 26.53
CA ILE A 280 21.24 14.31 27.87
C ILE A 280 22.42 14.07 28.81
N GLU A 281 22.80 15.08 29.59
CA GLU A 281 23.95 14.99 30.45
C GLU A 281 23.66 14.17 31.71
N GLY A 282 24.70 13.48 32.21
CA GLY A 282 24.63 12.76 33.50
C GLY A 282 23.96 11.39 33.44
N ILE A 283 23.64 10.87 32.23
CA ILE A 283 23.08 9.52 32.07
C ILE A 283 24.16 8.45 32.22
N ARG A 284 23.97 7.58 33.20
CA ARG A 284 24.79 6.41 33.50
C ARG A 284 24.01 5.08 33.29
N LEU A 285 22.68 5.14 33.43
CA LEU A 285 21.82 3.97 33.37
C LEU A 285 20.90 4.07 32.15
N VAL A 286 20.75 2.96 31.41
CA VAL A 286 19.83 2.87 30.28
C VAL A 286 18.93 1.66 30.45
N VAL A 287 17.63 1.81 30.20
CA VAL A 287 16.68 0.69 30.06
C VAL A 287 16.07 0.78 28.67
N ASP A 288 16.23 -0.29 27.88
CA ASP A 288 15.76 -0.33 26.50
C ASP A 288 14.64 -1.37 26.33
N SER A 289 13.46 -0.91 25.89
CA SER A 289 12.34 -1.80 25.56
C SER A 289 12.60 -2.64 24.31
N GLY A 290 13.55 -2.27 23.46
CA GLY A 290 13.76 -2.90 22.15
C GLY A 290 12.66 -2.62 21.11
N LEU A 291 11.79 -1.64 21.40
CA LEU A 291 10.64 -1.32 20.56
C LEU A 291 10.64 0.15 20.15
N GLU A 292 10.04 0.40 18.98
CA GLU A 292 9.75 1.73 18.47
C GLU A 292 8.41 1.75 17.73
N ARG A 293 7.92 2.95 17.43
CA ARG A 293 6.78 3.14 16.53
C ARG A 293 7.26 3.86 15.28
N ILE A 294 7.01 3.25 14.14
CA ILE A 294 7.30 3.83 12.83
C ILE A 294 6.00 4.09 12.07
N ALA A 295 5.98 5.17 11.31
CA ALA A 295 4.92 5.45 10.36
C ALA A 295 5.17 4.61 9.10
N ARG A 296 4.22 3.76 8.72
CA ARG A 296 4.30 2.94 7.52
C ARG A 296 3.10 3.21 6.61
N PHE A 297 3.37 3.55 5.37
CA PHE A 297 2.35 3.78 4.38
C PHE A 297 1.81 2.46 3.83
N ASP A 298 0.49 2.31 3.81
CA ASP A 298 -0.20 1.14 3.29
C ASP A 298 -0.72 1.43 1.88
N LEU A 299 -0.07 0.85 0.89
CA LEU A 299 -0.40 1.01 -0.53
C LEU A 299 -1.85 0.65 -0.87
N LYS A 300 -2.43 -0.33 -0.18
CA LYS A 300 -3.80 -0.77 -0.48
C LYS A 300 -4.85 0.29 -0.13
N ASN A 301 -4.59 1.05 0.92
CA ASN A 301 -5.56 1.99 1.48
C ASN A 301 -5.18 3.47 1.26
N GLY A 302 -3.93 3.75 0.80
CA GLY A 302 -3.41 5.11 0.69
C GLY A 302 -3.31 5.84 2.04
N LEU A 303 -3.09 5.10 3.14
CA LEU A 303 -3.08 5.63 4.50
C LEU A 303 -1.81 5.21 5.24
N THR A 304 -1.32 6.11 6.08
CA THR A 304 -0.22 5.82 6.98
C THR A 304 -0.74 5.16 8.27
N ARG A 305 -0.06 4.13 8.75
CA ARG A 305 -0.31 3.53 10.06
C ARG A 305 0.92 3.63 10.95
N LEU A 306 0.71 3.84 12.24
CA LEU A 306 1.76 3.70 13.24
C LEU A 306 1.88 2.22 13.64
N GLU A 307 2.99 1.61 13.26
CA GLU A 307 3.30 0.22 13.57
C GLU A 307 4.33 0.16 14.68
N GLN A 308 4.08 -0.66 15.71
CA GLN A 308 5.07 -0.94 16.72
C GLN A 308 5.94 -2.10 16.24
N THR A 309 7.23 -1.82 16.10
CA THR A 309 8.23 -2.77 15.61
C THR A 309 9.38 -2.91 16.59
N ARG A 310 10.21 -3.92 16.37
CA ARG A 310 11.50 -4.04 17.04
C ARG A 310 12.49 -3.09 16.38
N ILE A 311 13.33 -2.47 17.21
CA ILE A 311 14.43 -1.61 16.73
C ILE A 311 15.52 -2.43 16.02
N ALA A 312 16.35 -1.74 15.25
CA ALA A 312 17.53 -2.33 14.66
C ALA A 312 18.66 -2.54 15.70
N GLN A 313 19.62 -3.41 15.38
CA GLN A 313 20.80 -3.63 16.23
C GLN A 313 21.62 -2.35 16.41
N SER A 314 21.81 -1.56 15.35
CA SER A 314 22.49 -0.26 15.42
C SER A 314 21.79 0.71 16.37
N SER A 315 20.46 0.80 16.35
CA SER A 315 19.67 1.59 17.30
C SER A 315 19.85 1.10 18.74
N ALA A 316 19.82 -0.23 18.94
CA ALA A 316 20.06 -0.80 20.27
C ALA A 316 21.47 -0.50 20.81
N ILE A 317 22.47 -0.48 19.94
CA ILE A 317 23.85 -0.09 20.29
C ILE A 317 23.93 1.41 20.61
N GLN A 318 23.31 2.27 19.82
CA GLN A 318 23.27 3.72 20.07
C GLN A 318 22.56 4.06 21.38
N ARG A 319 21.41 3.39 21.67
CA ARG A 319 20.69 3.54 22.95
C ARG A 319 21.55 3.13 24.13
N ALA A 320 22.22 2.00 24.06
CA ALA A 320 23.15 1.54 25.11
C ALA A 320 24.31 2.51 25.29
N GLY A 321 24.88 3.03 24.20
CA GLY A 321 26.00 3.99 24.24
C GLY A 321 25.67 5.32 24.94
N ARG A 322 24.39 5.61 25.21
CA ARG A 322 24.01 6.76 26.03
C ARG A 322 24.48 6.64 27.47
N ALA A 323 24.64 5.42 27.98
CA ALA A 323 25.13 5.18 29.35
C ALA A 323 26.66 5.38 29.49
N GLY A 324 27.44 5.12 28.42
CA GLY A 324 28.90 5.15 28.47
C GLY A 324 29.57 6.46 28.00
N ARG A 325 28.88 7.60 28.09
CA ARG A 325 29.44 8.88 27.58
C ARG A 325 30.39 9.57 28.52
N ILE A 326 30.18 9.50 29.82
CA ILE A 326 30.93 10.26 30.87
C ILE A 326 31.71 9.32 31.76
N GLU A 327 31.15 8.17 32.10
CA GLU A 327 31.69 7.14 32.96
C GLU A 327 31.18 5.75 32.53
N GLU A 328 31.66 4.68 33.18
CA GLU A 328 31.16 3.34 32.97
C GLU A 328 29.65 3.25 33.28
N GLY A 329 28.91 2.68 32.32
CA GLY A 329 27.47 2.64 32.37
C GLY A 329 26.85 1.24 32.41
N ILE A 330 25.54 1.19 32.60
CA ILE A 330 24.78 -0.04 32.59
C ILE A 330 23.60 0.11 31.63
N CYS A 331 23.42 -0.86 30.75
CA CYS A 331 22.26 -0.95 29.89
C CYS A 331 21.50 -2.26 30.16
N VAL A 332 20.23 -2.14 30.55
CA VAL A 332 19.31 -3.27 30.70
C VAL A 332 18.38 -3.32 29.50
N ARG A 333 18.43 -4.42 28.75
CA ARG A 333 17.57 -4.71 27.60
C ARG A 333 16.41 -5.59 28.04
N LEU A 334 15.16 -5.14 27.86
CA LEU A 334 13.96 -5.92 28.22
C LEU A 334 13.60 -6.97 27.16
N TYR A 335 14.62 -7.51 26.51
CA TYR A 335 14.53 -8.58 25.51
C TYR A 335 15.76 -9.47 25.61
N SER A 336 15.73 -10.65 24.97
CA SER A 336 16.82 -11.61 25.06
C SER A 336 17.96 -11.29 24.07
N GLU A 337 19.16 -11.81 24.34
CA GLU A 337 20.28 -11.71 23.41
C GLU A 337 19.99 -12.36 22.06
N ASN A 338 19.24 -13.46 22.04
CA ASN A 338 18.81 -14.09 20.80
C ASN A 338 17.87 -13.17 20.00
N GLN A 339 16.97 -12.47 20.67
CA GLN A 339 16.10 -11.50 20.01
C GLN A 339 16.90 -10.33 19.44
N PHE A 340 17.94 -9.86 20.14
CA PHE A 340 18.85 -8.85 19.61
C PHE A 340 19.55 -9.32 18.33
N LYS A 341 20.10 -10.52 18.32
CA LYS A 341 20.78 -11.08 17.13
C LYS A 341 19.85 -11.29 15.93
N GLN A 342 18.55 -11.39 16.15
CA GLN A 342 17.52 -11.51 15.11
C GLN A 342 16.98 -10.18 14.60
N GLN A 343 17.33 -9.06 15.24
CA GLN A 343 16.94 -7.73 14.77
C GLN A 343 17.67 -7.36 13.46
N PRO A 344 17.07 -6.52 12.60
CA PRO A 344 17.77 -5.96 11.44
C PRO A 344 19.07 -5.27 11.88
N LEU A 345 20.09 -5.29 11.05
CA LEU A 345 21.37 -4.63 11.37
C LEU A 345 21.21 -3.11 11.50
N VAL A 346 20.47 -2.49 10.55
CA VAL A 346 20.21 -1.05 10.48
C VAL A 346 18.71 -0.78 10.32
N PRO A 347 18.18 0.40 10.67
CA PRO A 347 16.80 0.80 10.41
C PRO A 347 16.48 0.76 8.92
N GLN A 348 15.24 0.43 8.59
CA GLN A 348 14.77 0.50 7.21
C GLN A 348 14.68 1.96 6.76
N PRO A 349 15.25 2.34 5.60
CA PRO A 349 15.16 3.69 5.07
C PRO A 349 13.70 4.16 4.89
N GLU A 350 13.44 5.43 5.16
CA GLU A 350 12.10 6.02 5.11
C GLU A 350 11.48 5.92 3.70
N ILE A 351 12.31 6.07 2.66
CA ILE A 351 11.90 5.99 1.25
C ILE A 351 11.22 4.66 0.88
N LEU A 352 11.49 3.57 1.62
CA LEU A 352 10.93 2.25 1.36
C LEU A 352 9.56 2.01 2.00
N HIS A 353 9.10 2.89 2.91
CA HIS A 353 7.87 2.62 3.66
C HIS A 353 6.97 3.84 3.92
N SER A 354 7.32 5.03 3.44
CA SER A 354 6.54 6.26 3.59
C SER A 354 5.69 6.58 2.37
N ASP A 355 4.80 7.58 2.50
CA ASP A 355 4.11 8.20 1.37
C ASP A 355 5.12 8.93 0.48
N LEU A 356 5.10 8.65 -0.81
CA LEU A 356 6.06 9.19 -1.77
C LEU A 356 5.53 10.37 -2.59
N ALA A 357 4.34 10.92 -2.28
CA ALA A 357 3.76 12.00 -3.05
C ALA A 357 4.67 13.25 -3.11
N SER A 358 5.27 13.62 -1.97
CA SER A 358 6.25 14.71 -1.91
C SER A 358 7.51 14.39 -2.72
N LEU A 359 8.05 13.17 -2.62
CA LEU A 359 9.21 12.73 -3.41
C LEU A 359 8.95 12.85 -4.92
N VAL A 360 7.82 12.31 -5.39
CA VAL A 360 7.45 12.34 -6.82
C VAL A 360 7.31 13.78 -7.31
N MET A 361 6.77 14.67 -6.47
CA MET A 361 6.65 16.09 -6.79
C MET A 361 8.01 16.79 -6.88
N GLU A 362 8.94 16.48 -5.96
CA GLU A 362 10.33 16.99 -5.99
C GLU A 362 11.09 16.50 -7.24
N LEU A 363 10.95 15.23 -7.62
CA LEU A 363 11.54 14.67 -8.83
C LEU A 363 10.98 15.35 -10.09
N ALA A 364 9.67 15.51 -10.18
CA ALA A 364 9.01 16.17 -11.31
C ALA A 364 9.43 17.64 -11.43
N PHE A 365 9.65 18.35 -10.32
CA PHE A 365 10.17 19.71 -10.30
C PHE A 365 11.63 19.79 -10.75
N TRP A 366 12.43 18.84 -10.33
CA TRP A 366 13.83 18.71 -10.74
C TRP A 366 14.00 18.38 -12.23
N GLY A 367 12.98 17.79 -12.84
CA GLY A 367 12.98 17.37 -14.25
C GLY A 367 13.35 15.90 -14.45
N ALA A 368 13.50 15.12 -13.37
CA ALA A 368 13.67 13.68 -13.44
C ALA A 368 12.32 13.00 -13.72
N SER A 369 12.24 12.30 -14.86
CA SER A 369 11.00 11.58 -15.25
C SER A 369 10.89 10.18 -14.64
N ASP A 370 12.02 9.59 -14.33
CA ASP A 370 12.17 8.29 -13.68
C ASP A 370 13.07 8.43 -12.44
N ILE A 371 12.77 7.69 -11.39
CA ILE A 371 13.61 7.67 -10.18
C ILE A 371 15.02 7.15 -10.49
N HIS A 372 15.15 6.29 -11.49
CA HIS A 372 16.43 5.72 -11.93
C HIS A 372 17.32 6.71 -12.71
N ASP A 373 16.80 7.90 -13.06
CA ASP A 373 17.62 8.98 -13.66
C ASP A 373 18.66 9.51 -12.66
N LEU A 374 18.45 9.27 -11.34
CA LEU A 374 19.29 9.74 -10.26
C LEU A 374 19.98 8.57 -9.52
N LYS A 375 21.05 8.89 -8.80
CA LYS A 375 21.78 7.91 -7.97
C LYS A 375 21.21 7.84 -6.56
N TRP A 376 20.71 6.67 -6.17
CA TRP A 376 20.10 6.42 -4.86
C TRP A 376 20.84 5.32 -4.11
N LEU A 377 20.83 5.42 -2.79
CA LEU A 377 21.30 4.32 -1.93
C LEU A 377 20.27 3.18 -1.89
N ASP A 378 18.99 3.53 -1.82
CA ASP A 378 17.86 2.60 -1.92
C ASP A 378 16.78 3.17 -2.83
N VAL A 379 16.19 2.32 -3.67
CA VAL A 379 15.12 2.70 -4.60
C VAL A 379 13.79 2.15 -4.09
N PRO A 380 12.73 2.97 -4.01
CA PRO A 380 11.42 2.51 -3.59
C PRO A 380 10.75 1.62 -4.64
N ALA A 381 9.73 0.86 -4.22
CA ALA A 381 8.97 0.02 -5.13
C ALA A 381 8.19 0.85 -6.16
N ASN A 382 8.18 0.41 -7.42
CA ASN A 382 7.45 1.08 -8.51
C ASN A 382 5.95 1.27 -8.18
N ALA A 383 5.32 0.31 -7.51
CA ALA A 383 3.92 0.43 -7.09
C ALA A 383 3.67 1.63 -6.15
N SER A 384 4.63 1.97 -5.28
CA SER A 384 4.54 3.12 -4.38
C SER A 384 4.66 4.44 -5.16
N LEU A 385 5.55 4.48 -6.16
CA LEU A 385 5.74 5.64 -7.02
C LEU A 385 4.51 5.88 -7.90
N GLU A 386 3.97 4.83 -8.51
CA GLU A 386 2.77 4.92 -9.34
C GLU A 386 1.55 5.39 -8.55
N GLN A 387 1.37 4.90 -7.32
CA GLN A 387 0.29 5.37 -6.46
C GLN A 387 0.44 6.84 -6.09
N ALA A 388 1.66 7.28 -5.75
CA ALA A 388 1.96 8.68 -5.48
C ALA A 388 1.70 9.56 -6.71
N LYS A 389 2.11 9.12 -7.89
CA LYS A 389 1.85 9.80 -9.17
C LYS A 389 0.36 9.93 -9.46
N GLN A 390 -0.40 8.83 -9.31
CA GLN A 390 -1.87 8.85 -9.48
C GLN A 390 -2.55 9.83 -8.53
N LEU A 391 -2.12 9.90 -7.28
CA LEU A 391 -2.61 10.89 -6.34
C LEU A 391 -2.34 12.32 -6.84
N LEU A 392 -1.11 12.62 -7.26
CA LEU A 392 -0.75 13.96 -7.75
C LEU A 392 -1.50 14.35 -9.03
N VAL A 393 -1.75 13.38 -9.93
CA VAL A 393 -2.59 13.57 -11.11
C VAL A 393 -4.04 13.88 -10.70
N SER A 394 -4.60 13.13 -9.77
CA SER A 394 -5.97 13.36 -9.26
C SER A 394 -6.13 14.72 -8.57
N LEU A 395 -5.08 15.20 -7.94
CA LEU A 395 -5.03 16.54 -7.35
C LEU A 395 -4.85 17.67 -8.40
N GLY A 396 -4.51 17.33 -9.66
CA GLY A 396 -4.24 18.27 -10.72
C GLY A 396 -2.84 18.87 -10.70
N LEU A 397 -1.91 18.29 -9.91
CA LEU A 397 -0.54 18.79 -9.76
C LEU A 397 0.42 18.19 -10.80
N LEU A 398 0.11 17.01 -11.33
CA LEU A 398 0.83 16.37 -12.43
C LEU A 398 -0.09 16.06 -13.60
N THR A 399 0.48 16.04 -14.79
CA THR A 399 -0.15 15.46 -15.98
C THR A 399 -0.06 13.94 -15.95
N GLU A 400 -0.86 13.24 -16.78
CA GLU A 400 -0.77 11.78 -16.97
C GLU A 400 0.66 11.32 -17.35
N LYS A 401 1.43 12.18 -17.99
CA LYS A 401 2.83 11.91 -18.35
C LYS A 401 3.82 12.13 -17.20
N GLY A 402 3.34 12.53 -16.02
CA GLY A 402 4.18 12.78 -14.84
C GLY A 402 4.89 14.14 -14.83
N GLN A 403 4.52 15.07 -15.70
CA GLN A 403 5.08 16.43 -15.71
C GLN A 403 4.26 17.34 -14.80
N LEU A 404 4.92 18.33 -14.16
CA LEU A 404 4.23 19.33 -13.36
C LEU A 404 3.29 20.17 -14.22
N THR A 405 2.07 20.38 -13.73
CA THR A 405 1.15 21.38 -14.26
C THR A 405 1.57 22.78 -13.80
N SER A 406 0.89 23.83 -14.25
CA SER A 406 1.05 25.21 -13.72
C SER A 406 0.74 25.25 -12.23
N GLU A 407 -0.33 24.57 -11.82
CA GLU A 407 -0.73 24.41 -10.43
C GLU A 407 0.29 23.59 -9.63
N GLY A 408 0.88 22.55 -10.24
CA GLY A 408 1.94 21.76 -9.64
C GLY A 408 3.20 22.58 -9.33
N LYS A 409 3.59 23.50 -10.21
CA LYS A 409 4.72 24.42 -9.97
C LYS A 409 4.43 25.36 -8.81
N GLN A 410 3.25 25.98 -8.79
CA GLN A 410 2.81 26.84 -7.68
C GLN A 410 2.74 26.07 -6.36
N ALA A 411 2.23 24.83 -6.40
CA ALA A 411 2.16 23.95 -5.23
C ALA A 411 3.54 23.66 -4.64
N HIS A 412 4.52 23.40 -5.48
CA HIS A 412 5.90 23.16 -5.05
C HIS A 412 6.49 24.40 -4.35
N GLU A 413 6.26 25.61 -4.87
CA GLU A 413 6.74 26.88 -4.27
C GLU A 413 6.16 27.16 -2.89
N LEU A 414 4.94 26.69 -2.62
CA LEU A 414 4.32 26.83 -1.29
C LEU A 414 5.08 26.07 -0.21
N GLY A 415 5.69 24.93 -0.53
CA GLY A 415 6.46 24.09 0.40
C GLY A 415 5.61 23.56 1.54
N VAL A 416 4.43 23.10 1.22
CA VAL A 416 3.51 22.35 2.07
C VAL A 416 3.24 20.99 1.44
N GLU A 417 2.62 20.08 2.18
CA GLU A 417 2.19 18.80 1.66
C GLU A 417 1.34 18.94 0.37
N PRO A 418 1.49 18.07 -0.64
CA PRO A 418 0.82 18.22 -1.94
C PRO A 418 -0.69 18.41 -1.84
N ARG A 419 -1.38 17.69 -0.94
CA ARG A 419 -2.82 17.85 -0.72
C ARG A 419 -3.19 19.25 -0.21
N ALA A 420 -2.41 19.77 0.73
CA ALA A 420 -2.60 21.11 1.27
C ALA A 420 -2.31 22.19 0.21
N ALA A 421 -1.28 21.99 -0.60
CA ALA A 421 -0.95 22.89 -1.70
C ALA A 421 -2.08 22.93 -2.75
N ALA A 422 -2.56 21.77 -3.18
CA ALA A 422 -3.69 21.67 -4.13
C ALA A 422 -4.94 22.36 -3.60
N MET A 423 -5.25 22.20 -2.31
CA MET A 423 -6.36 22.88 -1.65
C MET A 423 -6.23 24.40 -1.74
N LEU A 424 -5.07 24.94 -1.40
CA LEU A 424 -4.82 26.39 -1.42
C LEU A 424 -4.97 26.97 -2.82
N ILE A 425 -4.37 26.35 -3.82
CA ILE A 425 -4.40 26.80 -5.20
C ILE A 425 -5.82 26.75 -5.76
N LYS A 426 -6.53 25.63 -5.55
CA LYS A 426 -7.92 25.51 -5.99
C LYS A 426 -8.82 26.53 -5.26
N ALA A 427 -8.68 26.68 -3.95
CA ALA A 427 -9.47 27.64 -3.17
C ALA A 427 -9.26 29.07 -3.67
N GLN A 428 -8.03 29.45 -4.05
CA GLN A 428 -7.72 30.78 -4.62
C GLN A 428 -8.48 31.05 -5.91
N SER A 429 -8.72 30.04 -6.74
CA SER A 429 -9.47 30.21 -7.99
C SER A 429 -10.98 30.38 -7.80
N TYR A 430 -11.52 30.03 -6.63
CA TYR A 430 -12.94 30.13 -6.34
C TYR A 430 -13.33 31.46 -5.70
N SER A 431 -12.73 31.85 -4.58
CA SER A 431 -13.01 33.11 -3.90
C SER A 431 -12.05 33.37 -2.72
N ASP A 432 -11.98 34.66 -2.32
CA ASP A 432 -11.21 35.08 -1.13
C ASP A 432 -11.69 34.39 0.17
N LYS A 433 -13.00 34.12 0.29
CA LYS A 433 -13.55 33.39 1.44
C LYS A 433 -13.05 31.94 1.48
N MET A 434 -13.06 31.25 0.35
CA MET A 434 -12.52 29.91 0.23
C MET A 434 -11.01 29.89 0.52
N LEU A 435 -10.27 30.88 0.00
CA LEU A 435 -8.84 30.97 0.25
C LEU A 435 -8.53 31.20 1.73
N ASN A 436 -9.24 32.11 2.41
CA ASN A 436 -9.05 32.34 3.84
C ASN A 436 -9.38 31.10 4.67
N ALA A 437 -10.45 30.37 4.33
CA ALA A 437 -10.78 29.09 4.98
C ALA A 437 -9.70 28.04 4.73
N ALA A 438 -9.16 27.94 3.51
CA ALA A 438 -8.08 27.00 3.17
C ALA A 438 -6.78 27.34 3.90
N LEU A 439 -6.40 28.61 4.00
CA LEU A 439 -5.25 29.07 4.78
C LEU A 439 -5.37 28.69 6.26
N ALA A 440 -6.57 28.90 6.83
CA ALA A 440 -6.87 28.48 8.21
C ALA A 440 -6.82 26.95 8.36
N ALA A 441 -7.38 26.21 7.39
CA ALA A 441 -7.37 24.74 7.38
C ALA A 441 -5.93 24.19 7.39
N VAL A 442 -5.04 24.69 6.52
CA VAL A 442 -3.65 24.24 6.47
C VAL A 442 -2.94 24.49 7.81
N ALA A 443 -3.14 25.67 8.40
CA ALA A 443 -2.53 25.98 9.68
C ALA A 443 -3.00 25.02 10.80
N LEU A 444 -4.29 24.66 10.83
CA LEU A 444 -4.87 23.71 11.79
C LEU A 444 -4.41 22.27 11.52
N ILE A 445 -4.27 21.87 10.26
CA ILE A 445 -3.80 20.53 9.89
C ILE A 445 -2.33 20.33 10.29
N GLU A 446 -1.49 21.34 10.09
CA GLU A 446 -0.06 21.26 10.46
C GLU A 446 0.16 21.32 11.98
N GLU A 447 -0.74 21.97 12.72
CA GLU A 447 -0.65 22.18 14.17
C GLU A 447 -1.93 21.74 14.89
N PRO A 448 -2.29 20.44 14.81
CA PRO A 448 -3.55 19.94 15.32
C PRO A 448 -3.68 20.15 16.84
N GLU A 449 -4.91 20.35 17.28
CA GLU A 449 -5.24 20.39 18.69
C GLU A 449 -5.34 18.98 19.28
N ARG A 450 -4.78 18.77 20.46
CA ARG A 450 -4.78 17.43 21.08
C ARG A 450 -6.19 17.01 21.49
N ASN A 451 -6.53 15.75 21.23
CA ASN A 451 -7.79 15.12 21.60
C ASN A 451 -9.05 15.80 21.03
N VAL A 452 -8.90 16.59 19.98
CA VAL A 452 -10.01 17.21 19.25
C VAL A 452 -10.08 16.56 17.87
N THR A 453 -11.14 15.79 17.64
CA THR A 453 -11.38 15.12 16.33
C THR A 453 -12.03 16.09 15.34
N ASN A 454 -12.94 16.96 15.81
CA ASN A 454 -13.64 17.90 14.95
C ASN A 454 -12.81 19.16 14.69
N ILE A 455 -12.23 19.28 13.47
CA ILE A 455 -11.39 20.41 13.08
C ILE A 455 -12.21 21.74 12.99
N ALA A 456 -13.53 21.66 12.72
CA ALA A 456 -14.39 22.85 12.73
C ALA A 456 -14.48 23.45 14.12
N TYR A 457 -14.50 22.61 15.16
CA TYR A 457 -14.45 23.09 16.56
C TYR A 457 -13.13 23.81 16.87
N SER A 458 -11.99 23.30 16.38
CA SER A 458 -10.71 24.00 16.54
C SER A 458 -10.67 25.33 15.78
N LEU A 459 -11.26 25.39 14.59
CA LEU A 459 -11.42 26.64 13.83
C LEU A 459 -12.25 27.63 14.62
N HIS A 460 -13.44 27.23 15.09
CA HIS A 460 -14.32 28.09 15.90
C HIS A 460 -13.59 28.67 17.11
N ARG A 461 -12.88 27.83 17.87
CA ARG A 461 -12.07 28.29 19.01
C ARG A 461 -10.99 29.29 18.62
N TRP A 462 -10.42 29.17 17.44
CA TRP A 462 -9.44 30.11 16.93
C TRP A 462 -10.11 31.45 16.59
N LEU A 463 -11.25 31.45 15.92
CA LEU A 463 -12.01 32.66 15.56
C LEU A 463 -12.47 33.45 16.78
N VAL A 464 -12.95 32.75 17.83
CA VAL A 464 -13.34 33.38 19.10
C VAL A 464 -12.15 33.68 20.02
N GLY A 465 -10.92 33.40 19.60
CA GLY A 465 -9.70 33.75 20.32
C GLY A 465 -9.33 32.86 21.52
N THR A 466 -9.98 31.69 21.70
CA THR A 466 -9.74 30.74 22.80
C THR A 466 -8.79 29.60 22.43
N HIS A 467 -8.35 29.49 21.18
CA HIS A 467 -7.42 28.42 20.76
C HIS A 467 -6.04 28.61 21.38
N PRO A 468 -5.43 27.54 21.99
CA PRO A 468 -4.16 27.67 22.72
C PRO A 468 -2.98 28.08 21.83
N LYS A 469 -3.01 27.71 20.53
CA LYS A 469 -1.95 28.02 19.57
C LYS A 469 -2.29 29.16 18.61
N LYS A 470 -3.26 30.02 18.91
CA LYS A 470 -3.81 31.07 18.00
C LYS A 470 -2.75 31.94 17.33
N SER A 471 -1.72 32.38 18.07
CA SER A 471 -0.65 33.22 17.52
C SER A 471 0.24 32.47 16.51
N MET A 472 0.49 31.20 16.74
CA MET A 472 1.27 30.36 15.84
C MET A 472 0.49 30.04 14.56
N LEU A 473 -0.79 29.68 14.69
CA LEU A 473 -1.69 29.45 13.57
C LEU A 473 -1.81 30.69 12.68
N PHE A 474 -1.98 31.87 13.29
CA PHE A 474 -2.05 33.15 12.57
C PHE A 474 -0.78 33.44 11.76
N LYS A 475 0.39 33.32 12.41
CA LYS A 475 1.68 33.50 11.73
C LYS A 475 1.86 32.52 10.58
N ARG A 476 1.41 31.29 10.74
CA ARG A 476 1.52 30.27 9.70
C ARG A 476 0.61 30.59 8.52
N ALA A 477 -0.67 30.90 8.77
CA ALA A 477 -1.62 31.29 7.72
C ALA A 477 -1.15 32.55 6.97
N GLN A 478 -0.63 33.56 7.70
CA GLN A 478 -0.08 34.77 7.11
C GLN A 478 1.16 34.49 6.24
N SER A 479 2.05 33.61 6.67
CA SER A 479 3.23 33.20 5.89
C SER A 479 2.85 32.49 4.58
N LEU A 480 1.77 31.71 4.59
CA LEU A 480 1.25 31.07 3.39
C LEU A 480 0.55 32.06 2.47
N ALA A 481 -0.25 32.96 3.04
CA ALA A 481 -0.92 34.03 2.30
C ALA A 481 0.08 34.91 1.54
N TYR A 482 1.20 35.27 2.21
CA TYR A 482 2.28 36.04 1.57
C TYR A 482 2.85 35.33 0.33
N LYS A 483 2.98 34.00 0.35
CA LYS A 483 3.45 33.23 -0.80
C LYS A 483 2.44 33.13 -1.95
N LEU A 484 1.18 33.40 -1.64
CA LEU A 484 0.07 33.44 -2.62
C LEU A 484 -0.28 34.88 -3.03
N ASP A 485 0.61 35.85 -2.72
CA ASP A 485 0.44 37.29 -3.01
C ASP A 485 -0.89 37.83 -2.46
N THR A 486 -1.30 37.36 -1.27
CA THR A 486 -2.54 37.77 -0.60
C THR A 486 -2.32 38.03 0.88
N VAL A 487 -3.36 38.51 1.57
CA VAL A 487 -3.36 38.81 3.01
C VAL A 487 -4.36 37.88 3.70
N PHE A 488 -3.91 37.19 4.74
CA PHE A 488 -4.80 36.40 5.56
C PHE A 488 -5.64 37.30 6.47
N ASP A 489 -6.95 37.23 6.33
CA ASP A 489 -7.92 37.91 7.21
C ASP A 489 -8.68 36.89 8.07
N LEU A 490 -8.33 36.82 9.36
CA LEU A 490 -8.98 35.89 10.27
C LEU A 490 -10.49 36.18 10.45
N LYS A 491 -10.91 37.44 10.33
CA LYS A 491 -12.34 37.83 10.41
C LYS A 491 -13.11 37.48 9.15
N GLY A 492 -12.41 37.35 8.03
CA GLY A 492 -12.97 36.95 6.75
C GLY A 492 -13.04 35.42 6.54
N VAL A 493 -12.64 34.65 7.53
CA VAL A 493 -12.75 33.17 7.49
C VAL A 493 -14.21 32.79 7.68
N ASP A 494 -14.74 32.08 6.71
CA ASP A 494 -16.08 31.49 6.72
C ASP A 494 -16.00 30.03 7.23
N GLU A 495 -16.66 29.75 8.33
CA GLU A 495 -16.66 28.39 8.93
C GLU A 495 -17.35 27.39 8.01
N ASP A 496 -18.38 27.80 7.24
CA ASP A 496 -19.12 26.94 6.31
C ASP A 496 -18.28 26.56 5.08
N ALA A 497 -17.25 27.35 4.75
CA ALA A 497 -16.32 27.03 3.68
C ALA A 497 -15.29 25.92 4.07
N LEU A 498 -15.07 25.67 5.37
CA LEU A 498 -14.06 24.72 5.84
C LEU A 498 -14.27 23.30 5.28
N PRO A 499 -15.45 22.66 5.40
CA PRO A 499 -15.64 21.32 4.85
C PRO A 499 -15.47 21.27 3.33
N LEU A 500 -15.82 22.34 2.63
CA LEU A 500 -15.68 22.43 1.18
C LEU A 500 -14.21 22.46 0.77
N VAL A 501 -13.39 23.31 1.39
CA VAL A 501 -11.95 23.34 1.06
C VAL A 501 -11.23 22.07 1.47
N LEU A 502 -11.60 21.44 2.59
CA LEU A 502 -11.06 20.14 2.97
C LEU A 502 -11.40 19.05 1.95
N SER A 503 -12.57 19.12 1.30
CA SER A 503 -12.95 18.19 0.24
C SER A 503 -12.06 18.33 -1.01
N LEU A 504 -11.47 19.50 -1.27
CA LEU A 504 -10.49 19.69 -2.35
C LEU A 504 -9.14 19.00 -2.07
N ALA A 505 -8.75 18.91 -0.79
CA ALA A 505 -7.51 18.26 -0.37
C ALA A 505 -7.67 16.74 -0.26
N PHE A 506 -8.85 16.30 0.18
CA PHE A 506 -9.12 14.91 0.57
C PHE A 506 -10.37 14.34 -0.13
N PRO A 507 -10.50 14.44 -1.46
CA PRO A 507 -11.68 13.95 -2.16
C PRO A 507 -11.88 12.43 -2.00
N ASP A 508 -10.79 11.67 -1.92
CA ASP A 508 -10.76 10.23 -1.66
C ASP A 508 -11.13 9.82 -0.23
N ARG A 509 -11.14 10.79 0.70
CA ARG A 509 -11.44 10.60 2.14
C ARG A 509 -12.77 11.22 2.55
N ILE A 510 -13.60 11.67 1.61
CA ILE A 510 -14.99 11.98 1.89
C ILE A 510 -15.67 10.66 2.30
N ALA A 511 -16.43 10.69 3.39
CA ALA A 511 -16.94 9.50 4.03
C ALA A 511 -18.45 9.58 4.21
N GLN A 512 -19.13 8.50 3.89
CA GLN A 512 -20.59 8.33 4.09
C GLN A 512 -20.83 7.34 5.24
N GLN A 513 -21.71 7.69 6.15
CA GLN A 513 -22.10 6.81 7.25
C GLN A 513 -22.76 5.53 6.72
N ARG A 514 -22.38 4.39 7.26
CA ARG A 514 -23.02 3.12 6.92
C ARG A 514 -24.41 3.05 7.55
N THR A 515 -25.38 2.59 6.77
CA THR A 515 -26.79 2.47 7.22
C THR A 515 -26.88 1.74 8.55
N ASN A 516 -27.51 2.38 9.54
CA ASN A 516 -27.72 1.86 10.90
C ASN A 516 -26.44 1.49 11.67
N GLN A 517 -25.29 2.10 11.36
CA GLN A 517 -24.01 1.86 12.05
C GLN A 517 -23.40 3.18 12.51
N PHE A 518 -23.77 3.63 13.72
CA PHE A 518 -23.19 4.84 14.31
C PHE A 518 -21.68 4.79 14.35
N GLY A 519 -21.03 5.86 13.92
CA GLY A 519 -19.58 6.02 13.92
C GLY A 519 -18.82 5.20 12.88
N ARG A 520 -19.51 4.45 12.00
CA ARG A 520 -18.89 3.68 10.94
C ARG A 520 -19.19 4.26 9.57
N PHE A 521 -18.14 4.46 8.79
CA PHE A 521 -18.19 5.13 7.51
C PHE A 521 -17.56 4.28 6.40
N THR A 522 -17.96 4.58 5.17
CA THR A 522 -17.27 4.14 3.95
C THR A 522 -16.70 5.38 3.27
N LEU A 523 -15.41 5.35 2.96
CA LEU A 523 -14.71 6.45 2.28
C LEU A 523 -14.98 6.43 0.76
N ALA A 524 -14.78 7.54 0.09
CA ALA A 524 -14.92 7.66 -1.37
C ALA A 524 -13.97 6.73 -2.15
N ASN A 525 -12.87 6.29 -1.55
CA ASN A 525 -11.98 5.25 -2.09
C ASN A 525 -12.45 3.81 -1.77
N GLY A 526 -13.60 3.61 -1.13
CA GLY A 526 -14.19 2.31 -0.80
C GLY A 526 -13.74 1.70 0.54
N HIS A 527 -12.77 2.29 1.23
CA HIS A 527 -12.29 1.77 2.52
C HIS A 527 -13.21 2.14 3.68
N GLY A 528 -13.16 1.32 4.74
CA GLY A 528 -13.89 1.57 5.97
C GLY A 528 -13.14 2.51 6.90
N ALA A 529 -13.87 3.42 7.54
CA ALA A 529 -13.36 4.29 8.61
C ALA A 529 -14.33 4.31 9.80
N GLU A 530 -13.80 4.60 10.98
CA GLU A 530 -14.61 4.67 12.22
C GLU A 530 -14.19 5.82 13.11
N CYS A 531 -15.17 6.47 13.73
CA CYS A 531 -15.00 7.41 14.83
C CYS A 531 -14.97 6.67 16.17
N ARG A 532 -14.45 7.31 17.22
CA ARG A 532 -14.62 6.83 18.60
C ARG A 532 -16.08 6.87 18.99
N GLN A 533 -16.52 5.94 19.83
CA GLN A 533 -17.93 5.84 20.23
C GLN A 533 -18.49 7.11 20.90
N GLU A 534 -17.60 7.90 21.53
CA GLU A 534 -17.95 9.14 22.25
C GLU A 534 -17.93 10.37 21.35
N ASP A 535 -17.54 10.22 20.08
CA ASP A 535 -17.36 11.35 19.15
C ASP A 535 -18.69 11.73 18.50
N MET A 536 -19.07 13.00 18.62
CA MET A 536 -20.30 13.52 18.01
C MET A 536 -20.33 13.38 16.48
N LEU A 537 -19.17 13.41 15.82
CA LEU A 537 -19.06 13.19 14.38
C LEU A 537 -19.54 11.79 13.95
N GLY A 538 -19.63 10.83 14.89
CA GLY A 538 -20.21 9.51 14.62
C GLY A 538 -21.68 9.53 14.18
N GLY A 539 -22.41 10.63 14.41
CA GLY A 539 -23.81 10.80 13.99
C GLY A 539 -23.98 11.51 12.64
N CYS A 540 -22.93 12.03 12.04
CA CYS A 540 -23.02 12.76 10.78
C CYS A 540 -23.27 11.80 9.61
N GLU A 541 -24.08 12.19 8.62
CA GLU A 541 -24.33 11.42 7.41
C GLU A 541 -23.09 11.38 6.53
N TYR A 542 -22.45 12.57 6.34
CA TYR A 542 -21.21 12.72 5.62
C TYR A 542 -20.17 13.50 6.42
N LEU A 543 -18.91 13.18 6.20
CA LEU A 543 -17.80 13.94 6.74
C LEU A 543 -16.59 13.87 5.79
N VAL A 544 -15.64 14.79 5.96
CA VAL A 544 -14.31 14.73 5.33
C VAL A 544 -13.31 14.33 6.40
N ALA A 545 -12.67 13.19 6.20
CA ALA A 545 -11.63 12.70 7.10
C ALA A 545 -10.27 13.29 6.70
N VAL A 546 -9.70 14.10 7.58
CA VAL A 546 -8.43 14.81 7.36
C VAL A 546 -7.26 13.93 7.79
N ASP A 547 -7.35 13.38 9.00
CA ASP A 547 -6.34 12.47 9.55
C ASP A 547 -6.95 11.11 9.88
N LEU A 548 -6.37 10.09 9.27
CA LEU A 548 -6.79 8.70 9.35
C LEU A 548 -5.58 7.84 9.69
N MET A 549 -5.71 7.03 10.72
CA MET A 549 -4.73 6.01 11.04
C MET A 549 -5.37 4.63 11.01
N ARG A 550 -4.72 3.67 10.35
CA ARG A 550 -5.18 2.30 10.34
C ARG A 550 -5.08 1.69 11.74
N SER A 551 -6.20 1.14 12.21
CA SER A 551 -6.27 0.31 13.43
C SER A 551 -5.83 -1.13 13.11
N HIS A 552 -5.68 -1.97 14.13
CA HIS A 552 -5.50 -3.43 13.98
C HIS A 552 -6.74 -4.12 13.36
N SER A 553 -7.88 -3.44 13.30
CA SER A 553 -9.09 -3.86 12.59
C SER A 553 -9.01 -3.52 11.09
N ASN A 554 -9.93 -4.06 10.29
CA ASN A 554 -10.04 -3.75 8.85
C ASN A 554 -10.52 -2.32 8.55
N SER A 555 -10.82 -1.51 9.56
CA SER A 555 -11.23 -0.11 9.46
C SER A 555 -10.13 0.84 9.94
N SER A 556 -10.15 2.07 9.42
CA SER A 556 -9.23 3.12 9.82
C SER A 556 -9.86 4.02 10.89
N GLN A 557 -9.11 4.32 11.95
CA GLN A 557 -9.56 5.25 12.99
C GLN A 557 -9.44 6.69 12.52
N ILE A 558 -10.50 7.45 12.64
CA ILE A 558 -10.53 8.89 12.35
C ILE A 558 -9.97 9.66 13.53
N HIS A 559 -8.92 10.44 13.28
CA HIS A 559 -8.28 11.30 14.27
C HIS A 559 -8.61 12.78 14.09
N SER A 560 -8.92 13.19 12.83
CA SER A 560 -9.38 14.53 12.54
C SER A 560 -10.36 14.48 11.36
N ALA A 561 -11.51 15.13 11.49
CA ALA A 561 -12.53 15.21 10.45
C ALA A 561 -13.39 16.47 10.60
N CYS A 562 -14.17 16.74 9.58
CA CYS A 562 -15.17 17.82 9.55
C CYS A 562 -16.48 17.26 8.99
N GLU A 563 -17.61 17.62 9.60
CA GLU A 563 -18.94 17.33 9.03
C GLU A 563 -19.09 18.01 7.65
N LEU A 564 -19.76 17.34 6.73
CA LEU A 564 -19.93 17.79 5.35
C LEU A 564 -21.39 17.68 4.91
N ASP A 565 -21.94 18.76 4.36
CA ASP A 565 -23.17 18.71 3.58
C ASP A 565 -22.84 18.39 2.12
N VAL A 566 -23.22 17.18 1.70
CA VAL A 566 -22.93 16.69 0.35
C VAL A 566 -23.69 17.47 -0.74
N ASN A 567 -24.85 18.06 -0.41
CA ASN A 567 -25.64 18.84 -1.36
C ASN A 567 -24.96 20.18 -1.65
N ILE A 568 -24.43 20.82 -0.60
CA ILE A 568 -23.64 22.04 -0.75
C ILE A 568 -22.37 21.73 -1.53
N LEU A 569 -21.71 20.62 -1.21
CA LEU A 569 -20.52 20.19 -1.96
C LEU A 569 -20.84 20.00 -3.44
N ARG A 570 -21.93 19.34 -3.77
CA ARG A 570 -22.36 19.08 -5.15
C ARG A 570 -22.65 20.36 -5.94
N THR A 571 -23.32 21.31 -5.30
CA THR A 571 -23.61 22.61 -5.95
C THR A 571 -22.38 23.48 -6.14
N THR A 572 -21.37 23.30 -5.28
CA THR A 572 -20.13 24.10 -5.32
C THR A 572 -19.08 23.45 -6.23
N PHE A 573 -18.93 22.12 -6.19
CA PHE A 573 -17.89 21.36 -6.88
C PHE A 573 -18.51 20.15 -7.62
N ASP A 574 -19.33 20.41 -8.63
CA ASP A 574 -19.99 19.38 -9.44
C ASP A 574 -18.99 18.43 -10.12
N THR A 575 -17.79 18.91 -10.42
CA THR A 575 -16.69 18.14 -11.03
C THR A 575 -16.18 17.00 -10.17
N LEU A 576 -16.44 16.99 -8.86
CA LEU A 576 -16.11 15.88 -7.98
C LEU A 576 -17.06 14.70 -8.14
N PHE A 577 -18.22 14.92 -8.78
CA PHE A 577 -19.27 13.92 -8.96
C PHE A 577 -19.27 13.38 -10.38
N SER A 578 -19.53 12.09 -10.48
CA SER A 578 -19.78 11.42 -11.76
C SER A 578 -21.19 10.87 -11.81
N SER A 579 -21.77 10.81 -13.01
CA SER A 579 -23.07 10.18 -13.21
C SER A 579 -22.90 8.94 -14.06
N GLU A 580 -23.39 7.81 -13.57
CA GLU A 580 -23.31 6.53 -14.24
C GLU A 580 -24.68 5.88 -14.28
N GLU A 581 -25.06 5.34 -15.42
CA GLU A 581 -26.26 4.51 -15.53
C GLU A 581 -25.90 3.05 -15.27
N VAL A 582 -26.43 2.55 -14.17
CA VAL A 582 -26.23 1.16 -13.73
C VAL A 582 -27.46 0.35 -14.07
N VAL A 583 -27.28 -0.67 -14.88
CA VAL A 583 -28.30 -1.67 -15.16
C VAL A 583 -27.72 -3.01 -14.74
N ASP A 584 -28.29 -3.62 -13.71
CA ASP A 584 -27.82 -4.89 -13.20
C ASP A 584 -29.00 -5.74 -12.67
N TRP A 585 -28.77 -7.02 -12.47
CA TRP A 585 -29.77 -7.93 -11.91
C TRP A 585 -29.54 -8.08 -10.39
N ASP A 586 -30.51 -7.66 -9.60
CA ASP A 586 -30.53 -7.88 -8.14
C ASP A 586 -31.02 -9.29 -7.83
N GLU A 587 -30.11 -10.17 -7.50
CA GLU A 587 -30.37 -11.56 -7.17
C GLU A 587 -31.25 -11.70 -5.91
N LYS A 588 -31.08 -10.81 -4.93
CA LYS A 588 -31.86 -10.84 -3.67
C LYS A 588 -33.33 -10.48 -3.89
N ARG A 589 -33.58 -9.54 -4.79
CA ARG A 589 -34.92 -9.03 -5.12
C ARG A 589 -35.51 -9.72 -6.34
N GLY A 590 -34.72 -10.47 -7.11
CA GLY A 590 -35.14 -11.15 -8.33
C GLY A 590 -35.63 -10.23 -9.44
N ARG A 591 -35.11 -9.01 -9.52
CA ARG A 591 -35.52 -8.00 -10.51
C ARG A 591 -34.33 -7.23 -11.09
N LEU A 592 -34.55 -6.67 -12.26
CA LEU A 592 -33.62 -5.73 -12.87
C LEU A 592 -33.59 -4.44 -12.04
N ILE A 593 -32.41 -3.96 -11.67
CA ILE A 593 -32.16 -2.61 -11.19
C ILE A 593 -31.69 -1.80 -12.39
N ALA A 594 -32.39 -0.72 -12.69
CA ALA A 594 -32.00 0.26 -13.68
C ALA A 594 -32.06 1.64 -12.99
N GLU A 595 -30.91 2.22 -12.75
CA GLU A 595 -30.84 3.49 -12.04
C GLU A 595 -29.68 4.34 -12.57
N ARG A 596 -29.85 5.65 -12.54
CA ARG A 596 -28.76 6.60 -12.68
C ARG A 596 -28.19 6.86 -11.30
N GLN A 597 -26.92 6.54 -11.11
CA GLN A 597 -26.22 6.77 -9.86
C GLN A 597 -25.34 8.02 -9.98
N THR A 598 -25.53 8.98 -9.10
CA THR A 598 -24.58 10.06 -8.88
C THR A 598 -23.57 9.56 -7.86
N LYS A 599 -22.31 9.51 -8.24
CA LYS A 599 -21.20 8.97 -7.44
C LYS A 599 -20.20 10.05 -7.08
N LEU A 600 -19.64 9.92 -5.88
CA LEU A 600 -18.46 10.63 -5.43
C LEU A 600 -17.38 9.58 -5.14
N GLY A 601 -16.44 9.41 -6.06
CA GLY A 601 -15.56 8.25 -6.05
C GLY A 601 -16.39 6.95 -6.13
N LEU A 602 -16.24 6.07 -5.13
CA LEU A 602 -17.02 4.83 -5.02
C LEU A 602 -18.33 4.97 -4.20
N LEU A 603 -18.58 6.13 -3.60
CA LEU A 603 -19.82 6.39 -2.85
C LEU A 603 -20.96 6.70 -3.80
N VAL A 604 -22.08 6.05 -3.63
CA VAL A 604 -23.33 6.39 -4.33
C VAL A 604 -24.10 7.37 -3.48
N VAL A 605 -24.11 8.63 -3.90
CA VAL A 605 -24.75 9.75 -3.19
C VAL A 605 -26.23 9.79 -3.50
N GLU A 606 -26.61 9.55 -4.76
CA GLU A 606 -27.99 9.62 -5.21
C GLU A 606 -28.28 8.49 -6.20
N ARG A 607 -29.55 8.02 -6.18
CA ARG A 607 -30.05 6.99 -7.08
C ARG A 607 -31.36 7.46 -7.68
N GLU A 608 -31.40 7.65 -8.97
CA GLU A 608 -32.59 7.97 -9.72
C GLU A 608 -33.03 6.76 -10.54
N PRO A 609 -34.28 6.28 -10.44
CA PRO A 609 -34.77 5.18 -11.27
C PRO A 609 -34.73 5.54 -12.76
N LEU A 610 -34.22 4.63 -13.58
CA LEU A 610 -34.28 4.71 -15.04
C LEU A 610 -35.55 3.96 -15.52
N PRO A 611 -36.56 4.66 -16.02
CA PRO A 611 -37.85 4.03 -16.39
C PRO A 611 -37.72 3.08 -17.59
N SER A 612 -36.75 3.34 -18.48
CA SER A 612 -36.52 2.54 -19.68
C SER A 612 -35.02 2.45 -19.94
N PRO A 613 -34.32 1.48 -19.36
CA PRO A 613 -32.92 1.26 -19.68
C PRO A 613 -32.77 0.86 -21.15
N GLY A 614 -31.74 1.33 -21.80
CA GLY A 614 -31.41 0.95 -23.18
C GLY A 614 -31.28 -0.57 -23.31
N LYS A 615 -31.76 -1.13 -24.42
CA LYS A 615 -31.75 -2.57 -24.67
C LYS A 615 -30.36 -3.19 -24.56
N GLU A 616 -29.37 -2.50 -25.04
CA GLU A 616 -27.96 -2.89 -24.97
C GLU A 616 -27.48 -3.07 -23.50
N LYS A 617 -27.79 -2.09 -22.62
CA LYS A 617 -27.44 -2.17 -21.20
C LYS A 617 -28.18 -3.31 -20.48
N MET A 618 -29.42 -3.58 -20.85
CA MET A 618 -30.19 -4.74 -20.34
C MET A 618 -29.52 -6.06 -20.74
N THR A 619 -29.12 -6.18 -22.00
CA THR A 619 -28.40 -7.36 -22.50
C THR A 619 -27.09 -7.57 -21.75
N GLN A 620 -26.30 -6.52 -21.56
CA GLN A 620 -25.04 -6.59 -20.82
C GLN A 620 -25.25 -6.97 -19.33
N ALA A 621 -26.30 -6.46 -18.69
CA ALA A 621 -26.66 -6.85 -17.33
C ALA A 621 -27.00 -8.35 -17.23
N LEU A 622 -27.75 -8.88 -18.21
CA LEU A 622 -28.08 -10.30 -18.25
C LEU A 622 -26.85 -11.19 -18.58
N LEU A 623 -25.96 -10.76 -19.45
CA LEU A 623 -24.68 -11.46 -19.71
C LEU A 623 -23.82 -11.47 -18.43
N THR A 624 -23.74 -10.35 -17.72
CA THR A 624 -23.04 -10.27 -16.42
C THR A 624 -23.68 -11.21 -15.38
N TYR A 625 -25.01 -11.31 -15.36
CA TYR A 625 -25.70 -12.28 -14.52
C TYR A 625 -25.31 -13.73 -14.87
N VAL A 626 -25.27 -14.09 -16.16
CA VAL A 626 -24.86 -15.43 -16.62
C VAL A 626 -23.41 -15.71 -16.21
N ARG A 627 -22.49 -14.74 -16.33
CA ARG A 627 -21.10 -14.90 -15.85
C ARG A 627 -21.01 -15.18 -14.36
N ARG A 628 -21.79 -14.47 -13.56
CA ARG A 628 -21.80 -14.66 -12.09
C ARG A 628 -22.41 -16.00 -11.67
N GLN A 629 -23.49 -16.39 -12.30
CA GLN A 629 -24.22 -17.62 -11.95
C GLN A 629 -23.65 -18.87 -12.63
N GLY A 630 -22.86 -18.70 -13.69
CA GLY A 630 -22.35 -19.80 -14.50
C GLY A 630 -23.33 -20.26 -15.57
N LEU A 631 -22.89 -21.17 -16.43
CA LEU A 631 -23.67 -21.69 -17.56
C LEU A 631 -24.94 -22.44 -17.11
N GLN A 632 -25.01 -22.91 -15.87
CA GLN A 632 -26.20 -23.55 -15.32
C GLN A 632 -27.42 -22.60 -15.20
N SER A 633 -27.20 -21.30 -15.30
CA SER A 633 -28.30 -20.30 -15.35
C SER A 633 -29.07 -20.32 -16.67
N LEU A 634 -28.54 -20.97 -17.70
CA LEU A 634 -29.17 -21.16 -19.00
C LEU A 634 -29.99 -22.47 -19.06
N ASN A 635 -30.96 -22.53 -19.98
CA ASN A 635 -31.83 -23.72 -20.13
C ASN A 635 -31.15 -24.78 -21.04
N TRP A 636 -30.39 -25.66 -20.42
CA TRP A 636 -29.77 -26.79 -21.10
C TRP A 636 -30.79 -27.88 -21.42
N THR A 637 -31.25 -27.90 -22.63
CA THR A 637 -32.09 -29.00 -23.11
C THR A 637 -31.21 -30.25 -23.39
N PRO A 638 -31.82 -31.49 -23.36
CA PRO A 638 -31.06 -32.71 -23.70
C PRO A 638 -30.37 -32.67 -25.07
N ALA A 639 -30.90 -31.87 -26.00
CA ALA A 639 -30.29 -31.65 -27.30
C ALA A 639 -29.04 -30.76 -27.21
N ALA A 640 -29.10 -29.67 -26.43
CA ALA A 640 -27.96 -28.78 -26.22
C ALA A 640 -26.83 -29.47 -25.45
N GLU A 641 -27.17 -30.23 -24.41
CA GLU A 641 -26.21 -31.04 -23.67
C GLU A 641 -25.52 -32.07 -24.55
N SER A 642 -26.29 -32.76 -25.38
CA SER A 642 -25.76 -33.72 -26.34
C SER A 642 -24.84 -33.07 -27.34
N LEU A 643 -25.21 -31.93 -27.92
CA LEU A 643 -24.35 -31.18 -28.84
C LEU A 643 -23.02 -30.76 -28.15
N LEU A 644 -23.08 -30.17 -26.95
CA LEU A 644 -21.89 -29.75 -26.21
C LEU A 644 -20.98 -30.94 -25.89
N ALA A 645 -21.56 -32.08 -25.48
CA ALA A 645 -20.79 -33.30 -25.23
C ALA A 645 -20.10 -33.80 -26.48
N ARG A 646 -20.83 -33.82 -27.64
CA ARG A 646 -20.26 -34.22 -28.92
C ARG A 646 -19.10 -33.31 -29.35
N VAL A 647 -19.26 -32.01 -29.26
CA VAL A 647 -18.21 -31.05 -29.62
C VAL A 647 -16.99 -31.23 -28.72
N ARG A 648 -17.15 -31.38 -27.43
CA ARG A 648 -16.05 -31.61 -26.49
C ARG A 648 -15.30 -32.92 -26.79
N CYS A 649 -16.02 -33.99 -27.13
CA CYS A 649 -15.42 -35.23 -27.61
C CYS A 649 -14.70 -35.05 -28.95
N ALA A 650 -15.27 -34.25 -29.88
CA ALA A 650 -14.64 -33.99 -31.17
C ALA A 650 -13.32 -33.19 -30.97
N VAL A 651 -13.29 -32.21 -30.13
CA VAL A 651 -12.05 -31.48 -29.74
C VAL A 651 -10.97 -32.42 -29.22
N GLU A 652 -11.36 -33.38 -28.37
CA GLU A 652 -10.43 -34.35 -27.78
C GLU A 652 -9.92 -35.36 -28.82
N TRP A 653 -10.84 -35.89 -29.68
CA TRP A 653 -10.51 -37.02 -30.56
C TRP A 653 -9.98 -36.62 -31.93
N LEU A 654 -10.24 -35.36 -32.35
CA LEU A 654 -9.83 -34.81 -33.64
C LEU A 654 -9.10 -33.47 -33.44
N PRO A 655 -7.98 -33.43 -32.67
CA PRO A 655 -7.32 -32.20 -32.29
C PRO A 655 -6.65 -31.46 -33.47
N GLU A 656 -6.50 -32.09 -34.63
CA GLU A 656 -5.96 -31.46 -35.84
C GLU A 656 -6.94 -30.49 -36.49
N GLN A 657 -8.20 -30.50 -36.10
CA GLN A 657 -9.20 -29.60 -36.64
C GLN A 657 -9.19 -28.28 -35.80
N SER A 658 -9.44 -27.16 -36.45
CA SER A 658 -9.46 -25.85 -35.78
C SER A 658 -10.75 -25.63 -35.00
N TRP A 659 -10.95 -26.37 -33.91
CA TRP A 659 -12.14 -26.27 -33.07
C TRP A 659 -12.14 -24.96 -32.27
N PRO A 660 -13.26 -24.21 -32.19
CA PRO A 660 -13.46 -23.21 -31.17
C PRO A 660 -13.43 -23.84 -29.78
N MET A 661 -13.03 -23.05 -28.76
CA MET A 661 -13.02 -23.54 -27.39
C MET A 661 -14.46 -23.66 -26.84
N PHE A 662 -14.79 -24.81 -26.22
CA PHE A 662 -16.11 -25.13 -25.66
C PHE A 662 -16.03 -25.57 -24.19
N ASP A 663 -14.89 -25.28 -23.51
CA ASP A 663 -14.82 -25.40 -22.06
C ASP A 663 -15.66 -24.31 -21.39
N GLU A 664 -15.98 -24.49 -20.10
CA GLU A 664 -16.87 -23.60 -19.38
C GLU A 664 -16.33 -22.18 -19.26
N VAL A 665 -15.02 -22.04 -19.05
CA VAL A 665 -14.37 -20.74 -18.92
C VAL A 665 -14.45 -19.97 -20.23
N SER A 666 -14.05 -20.61 -21.34
CA SER A 666 -14.08 -19.99 -22.67
C SER A 666 -15.48 -19.60 -23.13
N LEU A 667 -16.50 -20.41 -22.78
CA LEU A 667 -17.90 -20.08 -23.07
C LEU A 667 -18.40 -18.88 -22.25
N LEU A 668 -18.01 -18.77 -20.98
CA LEU A 668 -18.37 -17.64 -20.14
C LEU A 668 -17.64 -16.36 -20.53
N ASP A 669 -16.38 -16.45 -20.94
CA ASP A 669 -15.58 -15.29 -21.34
C ASP A 669 -16.05 -14.68 -22.66
N SER A 670 -16.65 -15.49 -23.53
CA SER A 670 -17.07 -15.09 -24.89
C SER A 670 -18.59 -15.05 -25.09
N LEU A 671 -19.38 -14.75 -24.04
CA LEU A 671 -20.86 -14.69 -24.12
C LEU A 671 -21.35 -13.70 -25.15
N GLU A 672 -20.63 -12.61 -25.39
CA GLU A 672 -20.95 -11.59 -26.39
C GLU A 672 -20.91 -12.14 -27.80
N GLU A 673 -20.04 -13.13 -28.08
CA GLU A 673 -19.87 -13.70 -29.41
C GLU A 673 -20.94 -14.74 -29.77
N TRP A 674 -21.33 -15.59 -28.79
CA TRP A 674 -22.17 -16.75 -29.11
C TRP A 674 -23.58 -16.71 -28.49
N LEU A 675 -23.78 -15.99 -27.37
CA LEU A 675 -25.06 -15.92 -26.65
C LEU A 675 -25.80 -14.61 -26.95
N GLU A 676 -25.14 -13.47 -26.91
CA GLU A 676 -25.72 -12.13 -27.12
C GLU A 676 -26.56 -12.03 -28.42
N PRO A 677 -26.11 -12.55 -29.59
CA PRO A 677 -26.90 -12.47 -30.82
C PRO A 677 -28.29 -13.10 -30.70
N TYR A 678 -28.48 -14.05 -29.78
CA TYR A 678 -29.74 -14.77 -29.54
C TYR A 678 -30.57 -14.13 -28.43
N MET A 679 -30.12 -13.00 -27.83
CA MET A 679 -30.81 -12.31 -26.74
C MET A 679 -31.70 -11.16 -27.21
N THR A 680 -32.02 -11.06 -28.48
CA THR A 680 -32.78 -9.92 -29.04
C THR A 680 -34.18 -9.72 -28.44
N SER A 681 -34.80 -10.77 -27.92
CA SER A 681 -36.11 -10.76 -27.27
C SER A 681 -36.07 -11.05 -25.78
N VAL A 682 -34.84 -11.08 -25.20
CA VAL A 682 -34.63 -11.38 -23.78
C VAL A 682 -34.62 -10.09 -23.00
N SER A 683 -35.54 -9.95 -22.04
CA SER A 683 -35.67 -8.77 -21.17
C SER A 683 -35.62 -9.08 -19.67
N SER A 684 -35.56 -10.36 -19.32
CA SER A 684 -35.50 -10.83 -17.94
C SER A 684 -34.72 -12.13 -17.81
N VAL A 685 -34.30 -12.48 -16.59
CA VAL A 685 -33.66 -13.78 -16.31
C VAL A 685 -34.57 -14.95 -16.73
N LYS A 686 -35.90 -14.80 -16.58
CA LYS A 686 -36.82 -15.86 -17.04
C LYS A 686 -36.80 -16.08 -18.54
N ASP A 687 -36.52 -15.04 -19.30
CA ASP A 687 -36.44 -15.13 -20.77
C ASP A 687 -35.16 -15.82 -21.25
N LEU A 688 -34.14 -15.95 -20.42
CA LEU A 688 -32.96 -16.74 -20.73
C LEU A 688 -33.30 -18.20 -21.07
N SER A 689 -34.39 -18.73 -20.49
CA SER A 689 -34.88 -20.06 -20.78
C SER A 689 -35.45 -20.21 -22.19
N LYS A 690 -35.75 -19.12 -22.88
CA LYS A 690 -36.28 -19.11 -24.27
C LYS A 690 -35.17 -19.13 -25.30
N ILE A 691 -33.93 -18.96 -24.93
CA ILE A 691 -32.80 -18.96 -25.87
C ILE A 691 -32.60 -20.37 -26.41
N ASN A 692 -32.50 -20.49 -27.71
CA ASN A 692 -32.16 -21.76 -28.38
C ASN A 692 -30.64 -22.00 -28.31
N LEU A 693 -30.20 -22.67 -27.25
CA LEU A 693 -28.79 -22.96 -27.04
C LEU A 693 -28.20 -23.86 -28.14
N VAL A 694 -29.03 -24.75 -28.77
CA VAL A 694 -28.55 -25.60 -29.88
C VAL A 694 -28.12 -24.73 -31.05
N GLU A 695 -28.96 -23.75 -31.41
CA GLU A 695 -28.67 -22.83 -32.51
C GLU A 695 -27.43 -21.96 -32.20
N ALA A 696 -27.36 -21.41 -30.97
CA ALA A 696 -26.25 -20.60 -30.53
C ALA A 696 -24.91 -21.36 -30.54
N LEU A 697 -24.88 -22.60 -30.05
CA LEU A 697 -23.70 -23.46 -30.05
C LEU A 697 -23.27 -23.88 -31.46
N ASN A 698 -24.25 -24.17 -32.34
CA ASN A 698 -23.97 -24.47 -33.73
C ASN A 698 -23.40 -23.28 -34.51
N ALA A 699 -23.90 -22.08 -34.23
CA ALA A 699 -23.35 -20.87 -34.81
C ALA A 699 -21.91 -20.59 -34.32
N ARG A 700 -21.62 -20.81 -33.02
CA ARG A 700 -20.25 -20.74 -32.49
C ARG A 700 -19.32 -21.78 -33.17
N LEU A 701 -19.82 -22.99 -33.40
CA LEU A 701 -19.05 -24.02 -34.06
C LEU A 701 -18.69 -23.59 -35.49
N GLY A 702 -19.60 -22.94 -36.18
CA GLY A 702 -19.42 -22.34 -37.48
C GLY A 702 -19.34 -23.38 -38.64
N TRP A 703 -19.43 -22.87 -39.83
CA TRP A 703 -19.23 -23.68 -41.05
C TRP A 703 -17.73 -23.84 -41.35
N PRO A 704 -17.22 -25.02 -41.77
CA PRO A 704 -17.98 -26.28 -42.08
C PRO A 704 -18.13 -27.23 -40.88
N LEU A 705 -17.57 -26.90 -39.70
CA LEU A 705 -17.48 -27.80 -38.53
C LEU A 705 -18.84 -28.29 -38.03
N ASN A 706 -19.88 -27.45 -38.12
CA ASN A 706 -21.23 -27.81 -37.71
C ASN A 706 -21.86 -28.92 -38.57
N GLN A 707 -21.46 -29.03 -39.86
CA GLN A 707 -21.89 -30.15 -40.71
C GLN A 707 -20.97 -31.36 -40.53
N GLN A 708 -19.68 -31.15 -40.46
CA GLN A 708 -18.70 -32.20 -40.27
C GLN A 708 -18.84 -32.94 -38.94
N LEU A 709 -19.31 -32.23 -37.90
CA LEU A 709 -19.58 -32.85 -36.60
C LEU A 709 -20.61 -33.98 -36.72
N ASP A 710 -21.68 -33.76 -37.52
CA ASP A 710 -22.71 -34.80 -37.71
C ASP A 710 -22.22 -35.97 -38.49
N GLU A 711 -21.26 -35.78 -39.39
CA GLU A 711 -20.59 -36.84 -40.12
C GLU A 711 -19.58 -37.61 -39.24
N TRP A 712 -18.75 -36.92 -38.49
CA TRP A 712 -17.66 -37.50 -37.69
C TRP A 712 -18.11 -38.10 -36.38
N LEU A 713 -19.06 -37.45 -35.71
CA LEU A 713 -19.66 -37.89 -34.45
C LEU A 713 -21.20 -37.85 -34.55
N PRO A 714 -21.81 -38.77 -35.34
CA PRO A 714 -23.24 -38.77 -35.58
C PRO A 714 -24.03 -38.92 -34.24
N GLU A 715 -25.22 -38.32 -34.15
CA GLU A 715 -26.08 -38.49 -32.96
C GLU A 715 -26.64 -39.93 -32.91
N HIS A 716 -26.84 -40.53 -34.02
CA HIS A 716 -27.46 -41.87 -34.15
C HIS A 716 -26.61 -42.79 -35.01
N TYR A 717 -26.46 -44.02 -34.58
CA TYR A 717 -25.93 -45.12 -35.36
C TYR A 717 -27.07 -45.84 -36.05
N GLN A 718 -26.92 -46.10 -37.36
CA GLN A 718 -27.87 -46.91 -38.12
C GLN A 718 -27.49 -48.39 -38.00
N LEU A 719 -28.35 -49.13 -37.36
CA LEU A 719 -28.16 -50.56 -37.15
C LEU A 719 -28.45 -51.38 -38.43
N PRO A 720 -27.94 -52.61 -38.55
CA PRO A 720 -28.22 -53.49 -39.65
C PRO A 720 -29.72 -53.78 -39.89
N THR A 721 -30.52 -53.63 -38.83
CA THR A 721 -32.00 -53.74 -38.91
C THR A 721 -32.68 -52.55 -39.61
N GLY A 722 -31.90 -51.48 -39.95
CA GLY A 722 -32.42 -50.22 -40.47
C GLY A 722 -32.89 -49.23 -39.40
N SER A 723 -32.95 -49.63 -38.13
CA SER A 723 -33.34 -48.76 -37.05
C SER A 723 -32.17 -47.86 -36.60
N LYS A 724 -32.47 -46.64 -36.13
CA LYS A 724 -31.46 -45.69 -35.61
C LYS A 724 -31.46 -45.74 -34.10
N LYS A 725 -30.27 -45.82 -33.50
CA LYS A 725 -30.07 -45.75 -32.05
C LYS A 725 -29.15 -44.60 -31.68
N ARG A 726 -29.51 -43.89 -30.67
CA ARG A 726 -28.75 -42.73 -30.20
C ARG A 726 -27.43 -43.17 -29.58
N ILE A 727 -26.34 -42.55 -29.97
CA ILE A 727 -25.03 -42.71 -29.37
C ILE A 727 -24.95 -41.73 -28.17
N ARG A 728 -24.49 -42.20 -27.01
CA ARG A 728 -24.21 -41.39 -25.87
C ARG A 728 -22.75 -40.95 -25.88
N TYR A 729 -22.52 -39.65 -25.99
CA TYR A 729 -21.23 -39.01 -25.89
C TYR A 729 -21.06 -38.41 -24.52
N GLN A 730 -19.90 -38.59 -23.90
CA GLN A 730 -19.54 -37.96 -22.65
C GLN A 730 -18.04 -37.64 -22.69
N TYR A 731 -17.66 -36.38 -22.41
CA TYR A 731 -16.28 -35.94 -22.40
C TYR A 731 -15.42 -36.80 -21.47
N GLY A 732 -14.24 -37.21 -21.94
CA GLY A 732 -13.31 -38.09 -21.21
C GLY A 732 -13.72 -39.57 -21.16
N HIS A 733 -14.81 -39.96 -21.79
CA HIS A 733 -15.30 -41.36 -21.87
C HIS A 733 -15.44 -41.83 -23.31
N GLU A 734 -15.41 -43.15 -23.48
CA GLU A 734 -15.69 -43.76 -24.75
C GLU A 734 -17.18 -43.62 -25.13
N PRO A 735 -17.52 -43.50 -26.43
CA PRO A 735 -18.90 -43.35 -26.90
C PRO A 735 -19.67 -44.66 -26.72
N ILE A 736 -20.90 -44.59 -26.16
CA ILE A 736 -21.68 -45.78 -25.79
C ILE A 736 -22.91 -45.89 -26.72
N LEU A 737 -23.14 -47.09 -27.22
CA LEU A 737 -24.34 -47.46 -27.99
C LEU A 737 -25.09 -48.59 -27.24
N SER A 738 -26.25 -48.29 -26.66
CA SER A 738 -27.13 -49.27 -26.03
C SER A 738 -28.07 -49.88 -27.04
N VAL A 739 -27.96 -51.19 -27.27
CA VAL A 739 -28.65 -51.87 -28.34
C VAL A 739 -29.00 -53.31 -27.96
N ARG A 740 -30.15 -53.81 -28.39
CA ARG A 740 -30.46 -55.22 -28.21
C ARG A 740 -29.48 -56.08 -29.03
N MET A 741 -28.99 -57.14 -28.42
CA MET A 741 -27.99 -58.01 -29.05
C MET A 741 -28.41 -58.54 -30.45
N GLN A 742 -29.69 -58.81 -30.66
CA GLN A 742 -30.20 -59.27 -31.95
C GLN A 742 -30.17 -58.17 -33.02
N GLU A 743 -30.12 -56.93 -32.69
CA GLU A 743 -30.10 -55.79 -33.63
C GLU A 743 -28.72 -55.54 -34.20
N VAL A 744 -27.64 -56.15 -33.60
CA VAL A 744 -26.25 -56.08 -34.09
C VAL A 744 -25.72 -57.39 -34.63
N PHE A 745 -26.58 -58.41 -34.83
CA PHE A 745 -26.18 -59.59 -35.63
C PHE A 745 -25.82 -59.14 -37.03
N GLY A 746 -24.84 -59.80 -37.66
CA GLY A 746 -24.32 -59.44 -38.95
C GLY A 746 -23.19 -58.39 -38.91
N GLU A 747 -22.97 -57.76 -37.75
CA GLU A 747 -21.81 -56.90 -37.55
C GLU A 747 -20.60 -57.74 -37.15
N SER A 748 -19.55 -57.69 -37.99
CA SER A 748 -18.31 -58.49 -37.78
C SER A 748 -17.32 -57.81 -36.80
N GLY A 749 -17.48 -56.51 -36.53
CA GLY A 749 -16.62 -55.74 -35.65
C GLY A 749 -17.38 -54.57 -34.96
N SER A 750 -16.74 -53.93 -34.01
CA SER A 750 -17.33 -52.76 -33.35
C SER A 750 -17.39 -51.56 -34.27
N PRO A 751 -18.53 -50.87 -34.37
CA PRO A 751 -18.66 -49.63 -35.14
C PRO A 751 -17.71 -48.55 -34.59
N THR A 752 -17.30 -47.64 -35.46
CA THR A 752 -16.39 -46.55 -35.13
C THR A 752 -16.97 -45.17 -35.42
N VAL A 753 -16.51 -44.17 -34.68
CA VAL A 753 -16.79 -42.74 -34.91
C VAL A 753 -15.48 -41.96 -34.95
N ALA A 754 -15.53 -40.66 -35.16
CA ALA A 754 -14.37 -39.76 -35.19
C ALA A 754 -13.33 -40.25 -36.26
N LEU A 755 -13.78 -40.44 -37.50
CA LEU A 755 -12.96 -40.88 -38.63
C LEU A 755 -12.25 -42.21 -38.35
N GLY A 756 -12.88 -43.12 -37.59
CA GLY A 756 -12.35 -44.44 -37.25
C GLY A 756 -11.46 -44.48 -36.01
N ARG A 757 -11.21 -43.35 -35.33
CA ARG A 757 -10.31 -43.26 -34.16
C ARG A 757 -10.91 -43.78 -32.86
N LYS A 758 -12.23 -43.74 -32.75
CA LYS A 758 -12.94 -44.20 -31.56
C LYS A 758 -13.92 -45.31 -31.87
N ARG A 759 -13.79 -46.45 -31.16
CA ARG A 759 -14.76 -47.54 -31.24
C ARG A 759 -15.94 -47.26 -30.32
N LEU A 760 -17.15 -47.63 -30.78
CA LEU A 760 -18.32 -47.59 -29.93
C LEU A 760 -18.25 -48.71 -28.90
N VAL A 761 -18.45 -48.37 -27.66
CA VAL A 761 -18.73 -49.35 -26.60
C VAL A 761 -20.16 -49.80 -26.74
N LEU A 762 -20.38 -51.05 -27.05
CA LEU A 762 -21.70 -51.63 -27.20
C LEU A 762 -22.19 -52.09 -25.83
N GLU A 763 -23.27 -51.53 -25.35
CA GLU A 763 -24.05 -52.02 -24.24
C GLU A 763 -25.15 -52.95 -24.79
N LEU A 764 -24.80 -54.25 -24.86
CA LEU A 764 -25.67 -55.24 -25.42
C LEU A 764 -26.79 -55.60 -24.45
N LEU A 765 -28.04 -55.44 -24.91
CA LEU A 765 -29.23 -55.62 -24.13
C LEU A 765 -29.99 -56.92 -24.49
N SER A 766 -30.67 -57.49 -23.53
CA SER A 766 -31.63 -58.56 -23.75
C SER A 766 -32.86 -58.12 -24.56
N PRO A 767 -33.68 -59.01 -25.08
CA PRO A 767 -34.95 -58.63 -25.71
C PRO A 767 -35.83 -57.76 -24.82
N ALA A 768 -35.74 -57.91 -23.49
CA ALA A 768 -36.44 -57.10 -22.50
C ALA A 768 -35.66 -55.84 -22.06
N GLN A 769 -34.62 -55.41 -22.83
CA GLN A 769 -33.85 -54.23 -22.59
C GLN A 769 -33.05 -54.21 -21.25
N ARG A 770 -32.67 -55.37 -20.76
CA ARG A 770 -31.76 -55.48 -19.60
C ARG A 770 -30.32 -55.65 -20.05
N PRO A 771 -29.36 -55.02 -19.43
CA PRO A 771 -27.95 -55.21 -19.80
C PRO A 771 -27.50 -56.69 -19.72
N LEU A 772 -26.81 -57.14 -20.75
CA LEU A 772 -26.25 -58.47 -20.82
C LEU A 772 -24.73 -58.45 -20.82
N GLN A 773 -24.15 -57.56 -21.63
CA GLN A 773 -22.73 -57.44 -21.80
C GLN A 773 -22.37 -56.02 -22.23
N VAL A 774 -21.22 -55.55 -21.82
CA VAL A 774 -20.61 -54.32 -22.32
C VAL A 774 -19.31 -54.71 -23.02
N THR A 775 -19.14 -54.31 -24.27
CA THR A 775 -17.95 -54.62 -25.02
C THR A 775 -17.52 -53.50 -25.96
N SER A 776 -16.23 -53.22 -26.07
CA SER A 776 -15.62 -52.35 -27.06
C SER A 776 -15.08 -53.15 -28.27
N ASP A 777 -15.02 -54.48 -28.13
CA ASP A 777 -14.61 -55.37 -29.21
C ASP A 777 -15.68 -56.46 -29.45
N LEU A 778 -16.54 -56.17 -30.42
CA LEU A 778 -17.66 -57.03 -30.76
C LEU A 778 -17.15 -58.34 -31.37
N ALA A 779 -16.06 -58.32 -32.17
CA ALA A 779 -15.48 -59.53 -32.78
C ALA A 779 -14.95 -60.46 -31.73
N ALA A 780 -14.21 -59.95 -30.71
CA ALA A 780 -13.71 -60.73 -29.60
C ALA A 780 -14.87 -61.31 -28.77
N PHE A 781 -15.94 -60.55 -28.57
CA PHE A 781 -17.12 -61.01 -27.86
C PHE A 781 -17.83 -62.17 -28.62
N TRP A 782 -18.04 -62.07 -29.93
CA TRP A 782 -18.65 -63.14 -30.75
C TRP A 782 -17.82 -64.43 -30.71
N ASN A 783 -16.49 -64.32 -30.72
CA ASN A 783 -15.60 -65.46 -30.71
C ASN A 783 -15.38 -66.06 -29.29
N GLY A 784 -15.73 -65.35 -28.28
CA GLY A 784 -15.47 -65.70 -26.84
C GLY A 784 -16.76 -65.91 -26.04
N SER A 785 -17.08 -64.92 -25.19
CA SER A 785 -18.10 -65.00 -24.16
C SER A 785 -19.54 -65.07 -24.69
N TYR A 786 -19.75 -64.81 -25.97
CA TYR A 786 -21.08 -64.93 -26.59
C TYR A 786 -21.70 -66.35 -26.40
N LYS A 787 -20.96 -67.43 -26.45
CA LYS A 787 -21.44 -68.79 -26.27
C LYS A 787 -22.08 -69.01 -24.93
N ASP A 788 -21.58 -68.44 -23.89
CA ASP A 788 -22.12 -68.55 -22.55
C ASP A 788 -23.40 -67.74 -22.43
N VAL A 789 -23.41 -66.51 -22.97
CA VAL A 789 -24.57 -65.61 -23.02
C VAL A 789 -25.68 -66.25 -23.89
N GLN A 790 -25.32 -66.86 -25.03
CA GLN A 790 -26.24 -67.57 -25.90
C GLN A 790 -26.98 -68.71 -25.18
N LYS A 791 -26.22 -69.57 -24.43
CA LYS A 791 -26.78 -70.68 -23.66
C LYS A 791 -27.76 -70.23 -22.62
N GLU A 792 -27.42 -69.18 -21.85
CA GLU A 792 -28.26 -68.59 -20.87
C GLU A 792 -29.54 -67.97 -21.51
N MET A 793 -29.37 -67.21 -22.57
CA MET A 793 -30.43 -66.47 -23.21
C MET A 793 -31.38 -67.39 -24.04
N LYS A 794 -30.90 -68.52 -24.63
CA LYS A 794 -31.74 -69.52 -25.22
C LYS A 794 -32.72 -70.08 -24.18
N GLY A 795 -32.31 -70.27 -22.93
CA GLY A 795 -33.20 -70.72 -21.85
C GLY A 795 -34.20 -69.63 -21.43
N ARG A 796 -33.72 -68.39 -21.27
CA ARG A 796 -34.52 -67.27 -20.74
C ARG A 796 -35.47 -66.64 -21.76
N TYR A 797 -35.07 -66.62 -23.07
CA TYR A 797 -35.79 -66.03 -24.18
C TYR A 797 -35.92 -67.02 -25.37
N PRO A 798 -36.55 -68.16 -25.23
CA PRO A 798 -36.60 -69.22 -26.24
C PRO A 798 -37.30 -68.83 -27.55
N LYS A 799 -38.17 -67.81 -27.47
CA LYS A 799 -38.89 -67.28 -28.59
C LYS A 799 -38.08 -66.38 -29.52
N HIS A 800 -36.87 -65.91 -29.11
CA HIS A 800 -35.98 -65.09 -29.85
C HIS A 800 -34.88 -65.89 -30.53
N VAL A 801 -34.25 -65.29 -31.56
CA VAL A 801 -33.15 -65.91 -32.33
C VAL A 801 -31.86 -65.78 -31.56
N TRP A 802 -31.10 -66.91 -31.46
CA TRP A 802 -29.76 -66.98 -30.81
C TRP A 802 -28.88 -67.88 -31.68
N PRO A 803 -28.27 -67.32 -32.80
CA PRO A 803 -27.51 -68.11 -33.79
C PRO A 803 -26.21 -68.60 -33.25
N ASP A 804 -25.61 -69.65 -33.82
CA ASP A 804 -24.30 -70.13 -33.43
C ASP A 804 -23.17 -69.30 -34.06
N ASP A 805 -23.47 -68.61 -35.16
CA ASP A 805 -22.60 -67.60 -35.80
C ASP A 805 -23.33 -66.24 -35.88
N PRO A 806 -23.21 -65.39 -34.84
CA PRO A 806 -23.90 -64.13 -34.77
C PRO A 806 -23.32 -63.10 -35.75
N ALA A 807 -22.03 -63.21 -36.10
CA ALA A 807 -21.34 -62.25 -37.01
C ALA A 807 -21.88 -62.30 -38.43
N ASN A 808 -22.36 -63.44 -38.85
CA ASN A 808 -22.91 -63.70 -40.25
C ASN A 808 -24.43 -63.85 -40.26
N HIS A 809 -25.09 -63.67 -39.11
CA HIS A 809 -26.54 -63.83 -39.06
C HIS A 809 -27.26 -62.50 -39.30
N VAL A 810 -28.46 -62.59 -39.96
CA VAL A 810 -29.27 -61.40 -40.26
C VAL A 810 -29.78 -60.77 -38.92
N ALA A 811 -29.57 -59.46 -38.77
CA ALA A 811 -30.10 -58.72 -37.62
C ALA A 811 -31.62 -58.70 -37.58
N THR A 812 -32.21 -58.82 -36.40
CA THR A 812 -33.65 -58.83 -36.28
C THR A 812 -34.15 -58.28 -34.96
N THR A 813 -35.31 -57.65 -34.98
CA THR A 813 -36.11 -57.30 -33.82
C THR A 813 -37.26 -58.26 -33.58
N LYS A 814 -37.52 -59.29 -34.51
CA LYS A 814 -38.66 -60.16 -34.52
C LYS A 814 -38.38 -61.47 -33.76
N THR A 815 -39.41 -62.06 -33.25
CA THR A 815 -39.38 -63.42 -32.67
C THR A 815 -39.29 -64.48 -33.78
N LYS A 816 -38.90 -65.72 -33.46
CA LYS A 816 -38.86 -66.86 -34.39
C LYS A 816 -40.16 -67.04 -35.13
N ARG A 817 -41.31 -66.91 -34.43
CA ARG A 817 -42.63 -67.03 -34.99
C ARG A 817 -42.96 -65.96 -36.01
N GLN A 818 -42.53 -64.77 -35.82
CA GLN A 818 -42.73 -63.63 -36.70
C GLN A 818 -41.87 -63.76 -37.99
N LEU A 819 -40.66 -64.29 -37.87
CA LEU A 819 -39.72 -64.51 -38.97
C LEU A 819 -40.18 -65.67 -39.88
N ASN A 820 -40.91 -66.65 -39.34
CA ASN A 820 -41.46 -67.79 -40.16
C ASN A 820 -42.77 -67.40 -40.84
N ASN A 821 -43.35 -66.28 -40.57
CA ASN A 821 -44.60 -65.78 -41.16
C ASN A 821 -44.40 -64.69 -42.22
N ASP A 822 -43.12 -64.22 -42.39
CA ASP A 822 -42.67 -63.37 -43.51
C ASP A 822 -42.00 -64.23 -44.55
#